data_1d0fcbb768d057ead8ea2a33fcfaeacc
#
_entry.id   1d0fcbb768d057ead8ea2a33fcfaeacc
#
_cell.length_a   1.000
_cell.length_b   1.000
_cell.length_c   1.000
_cell.angle_alpha   90.00
_cell.angle_beta   90.00
_cell.angle_gamma   90.00
#
_symmetry.space_group_name_H-M   'P 1'
#
loop_
_entity.id
_entity.type
_entity.pdbx_description
1 polymer ?
#
loop_
_entity_poly.entity_id
_entity_poly.type
_entity_poly.pdbx_seq_one_letter_code
_entity_poly.pdbx_strand_id
1 'polypeptide(L)'
;MISINNLSRIEVSYSPTAESQGSALAGSVNMVPRSAFERARPVLNASVYVILRDNARDFHKVPGPKPSPTRNVHPGFDFSYVAPVNSRFGYTLSAGTSTNYSPQDNSTMTWRGVQSATNGTTFPHTTVGNPYLSQYLIQDAPKVTTRRSVGFSLDYKFTPRDRVTLGFQYSSFDGQYIVSNVTFNVGAVAPGAFSVDAVRGTPGAGVLTSAHQERNRFNRTRMPTIVWRHDGPVWRGDLGFGYSLQDDGNPDLRQGYFRNVTLQRSNVTVDFSRIFYLRPGEIAVRDGATGQPVDPYALGTYALVSTTTQDDVNIDRQRSAYGSLRRVFGTRLPFVLKAGFDLRQSMRDLRGGTGTFNYVGRDGRGSTGPGGDDSPLPFFDPIYSQRILPYGFPRLETPSNRKVYEHWVANPGQYTQNANTSYRNQVAASRRSEELISSLYLRGDLGLLENRLKLVGGLRAEQTNVTGEGPLSDPTLNYQQDSRGQILRGANGAPLLIVPTSNALGVSQLTYLDRGARTEKEYLRYFPSLNASYNFQENLIARASYYHSVGRPNFIQYSGGFTLPDTSNPPSAGNRITLNNAAIKAWSARTVNVRLERYFEGVGQISLGAFRRTIDDFFGATVFAPTPEFLALYGLDPSEYGPYDVATQYNVPGVVRTEGLDFSYKQALTFLPSWARGVQVFVNGSAQRVLGDETISFAGFVPRSGSWGVSLTRPRYNVRVNWNYRGLARNNRVNGASIEPGTFNWTSKRLYVDVVGEVLLRGRISLFYNFRNIGDATEDVKIYGPSTPSVARFRQRVDYASLWTVGLKGTF
;
A
#
# COMPACT_ATOMS: atom_id res chain seq x y z
N MET A 1 -4.54 10.45 8.13
CA MET A 1 -5.04 9.48 9.15
C MET A 1 -5.95 10.25 10.10
N ILE A 2 -7.22 9.89 10.18
CA ILE A 2 -8.20 10.61 11.02
C ILE A 2 -8.24 9.91 12.37
N SER A 3 -8.24 10.66 13.48
CA SER A 3 -8.43 10.10 14.82
C SER A 3 -9.86 9.59 14.96
N ILE A 4 -10.02 8.34 15.40
CA ILE A 4 -11.34 7.74 15.69
C ILE A 4 -12.11 8.55 16.74
N ASN A 5 -11.41 9.23 17.64
CA ASN A 5 -12.04 10.05 18.69
C ASN A 5 -12.80 11.25 18.15
N ASN A 6 -12.54 11.67 16.91
CA ASN A 6 -13.26 12.76 16.23
C ASN A 6 -14.52 12.26 15.49
N LEU A 7 -14.73 10.96 15.44
CA LEU A 7 -15.87 10.39 14.71
C LEU A 7 -17.05 10.15 15.63
N SER A 8 -18.22 10.55 15.17
CA SER A 8 -19.51 10.19 15.75
C SER A 8 -19.88 8.75 15.40
N ARG A 9 -19.75 8.43 14.12
CA ARG A 9 -20.05 7.11 13.57
C ARG A 9 -19.32 6.86 12.25
N ILE A 10 -19.26 5.59 11.89
CA ILE A 10 -18.81 5.12 10.57
C ILE A 10 -20.04 4.51 9.90
N GLU A 11 -20.38 5.01 8.72
CA GLU A 11 -21.48 4.52 7.89
C GLU A 11 -20.92 3.67 6.76
N VAL A 12 -21.42 2.44 6.62
CA VAL A 12 -21.03 1.53 5.54
C VAL A 12 -22.23 1.32 4.63
N SER A 13 -22.10 1.70 3.37
CA SER A 13 -23.12 1.48 2.34
C SER A 13 -22.68 0.38 1.39
N TYR A 14 -23.41 -0.71 1.31
CA TYR A 14 -23.13 -1.85 0.43
C TYR A 14 -23.52 -1.62 -1.03
N SER A 15 -24.51 -0.76 -1.26
CA SER A 15 -24.95 -0.39 -2.60
C SER A 15 -25.01 1.12 -2.72
N PRO A 16 -24.32 1.72 -3.70
CA PRO A 16 -24.37 3.15 -3.94
C PRO A 16 -25.74 3.60 -4.43
N THR A 17 -26.04 4.85 -4.15
CA THR A 17 -27.14 5.61 -4.74
C THR A 17 -26.57 6.67 -5.67
N ALA A 18 -27.40 7.42 -6.37
CA ALA A 18 -26.95 8.48 -7.28
C ALA A 18 -26.10 9.56 -6.60
N GLU A 19 -26.22 9.78 -5.30
CA GLU A 19 -25.38 10.70 -4.54
C GLU A 19 -23.98 10.15 -4.22
N SER A 20 -23.82 8.82 -4.34
CA SER A 20 -22.51 8.17 -4.11
C SER A 20 -21.59 8.41 -5.31
N GLN A 21 -20.29 8.45 -5.03
CA GLN A 21 -19.27 8.59 -6.08
C GLN A 21 -19.30 7.40 -7.04
N GLY A 22 -19.08 7.65 -8.33
CA GLY A 22 -19.00 6.60 -9.35
C GLY A 22 -17.93 5.55 -9.09
N SER A 23 -16.90 5.87 -8.32
CA SER A 23 -15.84 4.94 -7.89
C SER A 23 -16.24 3.97 -6.78
N ALA A 24 -17.47 3.99 -6.29
CA ALA A 24 -17.97 3.09 -5.24
C ALA A 24 -18.25 1.68 -5.77
N LEU A 25 -17.22 0.94 -6.15
CA LEU A 25 -17.31 -0.39 -6.78
C LEU A 25 -17.96 -1.46 -5.91
N ALA A 26 -17.69 -1.45 -4.63
CA ALA A 26 -18.17 -2.44 -3.66
C ALA A 26 -18.90 -1.81 -2.47
N GLY A 27 -19.36 -0.57 -2.63
CA GLY A 27 -19.93 0.25 -1.58
C GLY A 27 -19.01 1.38 -1.16
N SER A 28 -19.40 2.09 -0.10
CA SER A 28 -18.65 3.21 0.44
C SER A 28 -18.61 3.20 1.96
N VAL A 29 -17.58 3.80 2.51
CA VAL A 29 -17.42 4.03 3.95
C VAL A 29 -17.39 5.54 4.19
N ASN A 30 -18.35 6.05 4.94
CA ASN A 30 -18.44 7.45 5.32
C ASN A 30 -18.07 7.61 6.80
N MET A 31 -17.11 8.50 7.10
CA MET A 31 -16.70 8.81 8.46
C MET A 31 -17.34 10.13 8.87
N VAL A 32 -18.32 10.06 9.75
CA VAL A 32 -19.09 11.23 10.18
C VAL A 32 -18.41 11.87 11.39
N PRO A 33 -17.94 13.13 11.31
CA PRO A 33 -17.34 13.83 12.43
C PRO A 33 -18.38 14.11 13.53
N ARG A 34 -17.92 14.31 14.75
CA ARG A 34 -18.78 14.67 15.88
C ARG A 34 -19.26 16.11 15.75
N SER A 35 -20.50 16.34 16.12
CA SER A 35 -21.07 17.69 16.32
C SER A 35 -21.19 17.98 17.81
N ALA A 36 -20.97 19.22 18.20
CA ALA A 36 -21.15 19.68 19.58
C ALA A 36 -22.58 19.47 20.09
N PHE A 37 -23.57 19.49 19.18
CA PHE A 37 -24.99 19.35 19.54
C PHE A 37 -25.47 17.87 19.61
N GLU A 38 -24.58 16.89 19.49
CA GLU A 38 -24.91 15.49 19.76
C GLU A 38 -25.11 15.19 21.24
N ARG A 39 -24.70 16.09 22.11
CA ARG A 39 -24.79 15.96 23.56
C ARG A 39 -25.55 17.14 24.16
N ALA A 40 -26.33 16.86 25.17
CA ALA A 40 -27.05 17.91 25.90
C ALA A 40 -26.16 18.65 26.91
N ARG A 41 -25.07 18.03 27.36
CA ARG A 41 -24.11 18.57 28.32
C ARG A 41 -22.68 18.31 27.82
N PRO A 42 -21.71 19.12 28.28
CA PRO A 42 -20.31 18.87 28.00
C PRO A 42 -19.89 17.47 28.41
N VAL A 43 -19.11 16.82 27.58
CA VAL A 43 -18.56 15.47 27.80
C VAL A 43 -17.08 15.44 27.46
N LEU A 44 -16.27 15.08 28.44
CA LEU A 44 -14.86 14.79 28.26
C LEU A 44 -14.64 13.29 28.28
N ASN A 45 -14.07 12.74 27.19
CA ASN A 45 -13.53 11.38 27.17
C ASN A 45 -12.02 11.48 27.14
N ALA A 46 -11.36 10.74 28.03
CA ALA A 46 -9.90 10.70 28.08
C ALA A 46 -9.41 9.26 28.27
N SER A 47 -8.28 8.92 27.69
CA SER A 47 -7.61 7.65 27.90
C SER A 47 -6.10 7.83 27.95
N VAL A 48 -5.44 7.07 28.81
CA VAL A 48 -3.98 6.91 28.87
C VAL A 48 -3.67 5.44 28.86
N TYR A 49 -2.67 5.06 28.09
CA TYR A 49 -2.37 3.65 27.87
C TYR A 49 -0.91 3.41 27.53
N VAL A 50 -0.51 2.15 27.62
CA VAL A 50 0.76 1.65 27.10
C VAL A 50 0.52 0.70 25.93
N ILE A 51 1.44 0.76 24.98
CA ILE A 51 1.47 -0.10 23.80
C ILE A 51 2.76 -0.90 23.83
N LEU A 52 2.65 -2.20 23.62
CA LEU A 52 3.79 -3.11 23.61
C LEU A 52 3.53 -4.30 22.67
N ARG A 53 4.60 -5.01 22.34
CA ARG A 53 4.53 -6.31 21.66
C ARG A 53 4.79 -7.43 22.66
N ASP A 54 4.18 -8.59 22.46
CA ASP A 54 4.31 -9.73 23.36
C ASP A 54 5.74 -10.30 23.44
N ASN A 55 6.51 -10.18 22.36
CA ASN A 55 7.94 -10.56 22.31
C ASN A 55 8.91 -9.41 22.65
N ALA A 56 8.40 -8.20 22.97
CA ALA A 56 9.22 -7.02 23.26
C ALA A 56 8.60 -6.19 24.39
N ARG A 57 8.69 -6.72 25.63
CA ARG A 57 8.04 -6.17 26.85
C ARG A 57 8.98 -5.33 27.71
N ASP A 58 10.16 -4.98 27.20
CA ASP A 58 11.18 -4.26 27.95
C ASP A 58 10.77 -2.82 28.19
N PHE A 59 10.71 -2.40 29.46
CA PHE A 59 10.48 -1.03 29.88
C PHE A 59 11.77 -0.19 29.91
N HIS A 60 12.94 -0.83 29.93
CA HIS A 60 14.24 -0.17 29.82
C HIS A 60 14.57 0.13 28.34
N LYS A 61 15.63 0.89 28.15
CA LYS A 61 16.13 1.19 26.80
C LYS A 61 16.86 -0.01 26.22
N VAL A 62 16.57 -0.35 24.96
CA VAL A 62 17.15 -1.44 24.19
C VAL A 62 17.75 -0.91 22.89
N PRO A 63 18.63 -1.65 22.20
CA PRO A 63 19.18 -1.25 20.91
C PRO A 63 18.11 -1.02 19.84
N GLY A 64 18.16 0.12 19.15
CA GLY A 64 17.45 0.53 17.96
C GLY A 64 15.96 0.43 17.96
N PRO A 65 15.18 0.92 16.97
CA PRO A 65 15.51 1.34 15.59
C PRO A 65 15.96 2.81 15.47
N LYS A 66 16.46 3.40 16.51
CA LYS A 66 17.11 4.71 16.50
C LYS A 66 18.60 4.55 16.67
N PRO A 67 19.42 5.53 16.24
CA PRO A 67 20.86 5.52 16.49
C PRO A 67 21.22 5.55 17.98
N SER A 68 20.27 5.83 18.85
CA SER A 68 20.39 5.75 20.32
C SER A 68 19.43 4.70 20.86
N PRO A 69 19.74 4.09 22.03
CA PRO A 69 18.85 3.13 22.65
C PRO A 69 17.44 3.68 22.84
N THR A 70 16.42 2.91 22.52
CA THR A 70 15.01 3.29 22.58
C THR A 70 14.20 2.26 23.39
N ARG A 71 12.99 2.60 23.78
CA ARG A 71 12.08 1.70 24.49
C ARG A 71 11.23 0.93 23.51
N ASN A 72 10.81 -0.27 23.89
CA ASN A 72 9.83 -1.08 23.15
C ASN A 72 8.41 -0.83 23.65
N VAL A 73 8.25 -0.49 24.92
CA VAL A 73 6.98 -0.12 25.53
C VAL A 73 6.79 1.39 25.50
N HIS A 74 5.70 1.84 24.91
CA HIS A 74 5.46 3.26 24.70
C HIS A 74 4.13 3.71 25.29
N PRO A 75 4.07 4.90 25.91
CA PRO A 75 2.82 5.51 26.33
C PRO A 75 2.04 6.07 25.14
N GLY A 76 0.72 6.14 25.31
CA GLY A 76 -0.18 6.86 24.44
C GLY A 76 -1.27 7.56 25.25
N PHE A 77 -1.86 8.57 24.65
CA PHE A 77 -3.05 9.19 25.20
C PHE A 77 -3.99 9.66 24.09
N ASP A 78 -5.27 9.71 24.42
CA ASP A 78 -6.31 10.30 23.58
C ASP A 78 -7.28 11.06 24.47
N PHE A 79 -7.77 12.20 23.99
CA PHE A 79 -8.93 12.83 24.59
C PHE A 79 -9.87 13.41 23.52
N SER A 80 -11.14 13.54 23.88
CA SER A 80 -12.12 14.29 23.11
C SER A 80 -13.06 15.02 24.05
N TYR A 81 -13.24 16.30 23.81
CA TYR A 81 -14.14 17.16 24.55
C TYR A 81 -15.23 17.70 23.61
N VAL A 82 -16.47 17.47 23.95
CA VAL A 82 -17.65 17.92 23.22
C VAL A 82 -18.39 18.89 24.12
N ALA A 83 -18.51 20.15 23.72
CA ALA A 83 -19.05 21.23 24.54
C ALA A 83 -20.19 21.97 23.81
N PRO A 84 -21.45 21.64 24.05
CA PRO A 84 -22.56 22.54 23.74
C PRO A 84 -22.53 23.72 24.74
N VAL A 85 -22.09 24.91 24.30
CA VAL A 85 -21.99 26.09 25.13
C VAL A 85 -23.38 26.66 25.44
N ASN A 86 -24.21 26.71 24.38
CA ASN A 86 -25.62 27.12 24.45
C ASN A 86 -26.40 26.46 23.28
N SER A 87 -27.68 26.81 23.12
CA SER A 87 -28.53 26.26 22.05
C SER A 87 -28.08 26.61 20.63
N ARG A 88 -27.22 27.64 20.47
CA ARG A 88 -26.76 28.10 19.14
C ARG A 88 -25.29 27.83 18.88
N PHE A 89 -24.46 27.72 19.90
CA PHE A 89 -23.02 27.59 19.77
C PHE A 89 -22.48 26.41 20.56
N GLY A 90 -21.60 25.66 19.92
CA GLY A 90 -20.83 24.58 20.54
C GLY A 90 -19.54 24.31 19.81
N TYR A 91 -18.64 23.58 20.46
CA TYR A 91 -17.39 23.15 19.85
C TYR A 91 -16.98 21.76 20.28
N THR A 92 -16.12 21.15 19.46
CA THR A 92 -15.44 19.90 19.81
C THR A 92 -13.95 20.09 19.73
N LEU A 93 -13.23 19.48 20.65
CA LEU A 93 -11.77 19.43 20.63
C LEU A 93 -11.31 18.01 20.88
N SER A 94 -10.33 17.55 20.13
CA SER A 94 -9.72 16.24 20.33
C SER A 94 -8.24 16.28 20.02
N ALA A 95 -7.47 15.51 20.76
CA ALA A 95 -6.08 15.27 20.45
C ALA A 95 -5.68 13.87 20.91
N GLY A 96 -4.66 13.33 20.28
CA GLY A 96 -4.10 12.04 20.65
C GLY A 96 -2.68 11.89 20.14
N THR A 97 -1.92 11.10 20.88
CA THR A 97 -0.61 10.62 20.45
C THR A 97 -0.45 9.15 20.80
N SER A 98 0.16 8.41 19.92
CA SER A 98 0.51 7.01 20.14
C SER A 98 1.84 6.70 19.49
N THR A 99 2.69 5.99 20.20
CA THR A 99 3.94 5.44 19.66
C THR A 99 3.88 3.92 19.76
N ASN A 100 4.24 3.25 18.67
CA ASN A 100 4.23 1.80 18.57
C ASN A 100 5.59 1.32 18.09
N TYR A 101 6.22 0.46 18.88
CA TYR A 101 7.31 -0.39 18.44
C TYR A 101 6.73 -1.61 17.71
N SER A 102 7.34 -2.02 16.62
CA SER A 102 6.95 -3.22 15.87
C SER A 102 8.22 -3.92 15.40
N PRO A 103 8.49 -5.12 15.89
CA PRO A 103 9.46 -5.99 15.23
C PRO A 103 8.94 -6.32 13.83
N GLN A 104 9.84 -6.67 12.96
CA GLN A 104 9.53 -7.20 11.63
C GLN A 104 10.60 -8.22 11.30
N ASP A 105 10.42 -9.41 11.85
CA ASP A 105 11.31 -10.53 11.62
C ASP A 105 11.00 -11.15 10.27
N ASN A 106 12.00 -11.30 9.43
CA ASN A 106 11.81 -11.75 8.06
C ASN A 106 12.80 -12.86 7.69
N SER A 107 12.27 -13.90 7.09
CA SER A 107 13.03 -14.99 6.45
C SER A 107 12.55 -15.13 5.00
N THR A 108 13.48 -15.17 4.05
CA THR A 108 13.18 -15.21 2.61
C THR A 108 14.02 -16.27 1.92
N MET A 109 13.36 -17.12 1.14
CA MET A 109 13.97 -18.12 0.27
C MET A 109 13.77 -17.78 -1.21
N THR A 110 14.82 -17.86 -2.01
CA THR A 110 14.75 -17.71 -3.47
C THR A 110 15.10 -19.03 -4.13
N TRP A 111 14.11 -19.63 -4.77
CA TRP A 111 14.25 -20.91 -5.42
C TRP A 111 14.47 -20.74 -6.92
N ARG A 112 15.63 -21.19 -7.41
CA ARG A 112 15.89 -21.27 -8.83
C ARG A 112 15.11 -22.45 -9.41
N GLY A 113 14.38 -22.22 -10.49
CA GLY A 113 13.42 -23.19 -11.03
C GLY A 113 11.96 -22.89 -10.69
N VAL A 114 11.70 -21.97 -9.75
CA VAL A 114 10.34 -21.60 -9.35
C VAL A 114 10.03 -20.12 -9.60
N GLN A 115 10.84 -19.22 -9.07
CA GLN A 115 10.57 -17.77 -9.10
C GLN A 115 11.65 -16.94 -9.78
N SER A 116 12.81 -17.47 -10.00
CA SER A 116 13.88 -16.83 -10.75
C SER A 116 14.13 -17.53 -12.06
N ALA A 117 14.58 -16.77 -13.06
CA ALA A 117 15.03 -17.32 -14.34
C ALA A 117 16.07 -18.42 -14.07
N THR A 118 15.87 -19.55 -14.68
CA THR A 118 16.44 -20.78 -14.18
C THR A 118 17.54 -21.30 -15.01
N ASN A 119 17.32 -21.34 -16.31
CA ASN A 119 18.16 -22.04 -17.26
C ASN A 119 18.83 -21.03 -18.17
N GLY A 120 19.54 -20.06 -17.59
CA GLY A 120 20.56 -19.35 -18.35
C GLY A 120 21.71 -20.31 -18.69
N THR A 121 22.62 -19.88 -19.50
CA THR A 121 23.83 -20.65 -19.87
C THR A 121 24.65 -21.10 -18.66
N THR A 122 24.56 -20.40 -17.56
CA THR A 122 25.28 -20.69 -16.30
C THR A 122 24.61 -21.78 -15.44
N PHE A 123 23.30 -22.04 -15.65
CA PHE A 123 22.53 -23.01 -14.86
C PHE A 123 21.56 -23.83 -15.73
N PRO A 124 22.03 -24.52 -16.73
CA PRO A 124 21.17 -25.20 -17.70
C PRO A 124 20.50 -26.49 -17.16
N HIS A 125 20.91 -26.97 -15.98
CA HIS A 125 20.50 -28.24 -15.38
C HIS A 125 19.31 -28.14 -14.45
N THR A 126 18.77 -26.93 -14.17
CA THR A 126 17.61 -26.71 -13.28
C THR A 126 16.32 -26.91 -14.04
N THR A 127 15.37 -27.62 -13.44
CA THR A 127 14.02 -27.83 -13.97
C THR A 127 12.98 -27.39 -12.96
N VAL A 128 11.74 -27.21 -13.37
CA VAL A 128 10.62 -26.83 -12.50
C VAL A 128 10.36 -27.87 -11.40
N GLY A 129 10.47 -29.16 -11.76
CA GLY A 129 10.28 -30.28 -10.81
C GLY A 129 11.49 -30.53 -9.92
N ASN A 130 12.66 -30.00 -10.28
CA ASN A 130 13.91 -30.13 -9.51
C ASN A 130 14.56 -28.77 -9.32
N PRO A 131 13.93 -27.86 -8.54
CA PRO A 131 14.48 -26.56 -8.19
C PRO A 131 15.51 -26.71 -7.06
N TYR A 132 16.36 -25.68 -6.88
CA TYR A 132 17.23 -25.58 -5.70
C TYR A 132 17.15 -24.20 -5.06
N LEU A 133 17.46 -24.13 -3.76
CA LEU A 133 17.57 -22.89 -3.04
C LEU A 133 18.83 -22.14 -3.47
N SER A 134 18.68 -21.07 -4.24
CA SER A 134 19.81 -20.28 -4.76
C SER A 134 20.22 -19.16 -3.81
N GLN A 135 19.31 -18.69 -2.98
CA GLN A 135 19.55 -17.59 -2.07
C GLN A 135 18.67 -17.70 -0.82
N TYR A 136 19.26 -17.40 0.32
CA TYR A 136 18.58 -17.26 1.60
C TYR A 136 18.88 -15.88 2.21
N LEU A 137 17.84 -15.23 2.73
CA LEU A 137 17.98 -13.94 3.44
C LEU A 137 17.32 -14.04 4.82
N ILE A 138 18.05 -13.60 5.83
CA ILE A 138 17.57 -13.38 7.19
C ILE A 138 17.64 -11.90 7.51
N GLN A 139 16.59 -11.36 8.14
CA GLN A 139 16.46 -9.92 8.37
C GLN A 139 15.79 -9.61 9.71
N ASP A 140 16.36 -8.66 10.43
CA ASP A 140 15.76 -7.94 11.55
C ASP A 140 15.41 -6.52 11.09
N ALA A 141 14.14 -6.13 11.20
CA ALA A 141 13.65 -4.87 10.68
C ALA A 141 12.69 -4.14 11.63
N PRO A 142 13.12 -3.83 12.86
CA PRO A 142 12.26 -3.13 13.80
C PRO A 142 11.94 -1.71 13.36
N LYS A 143 10.79 -1.25 13.77
CA LYS A 143 10.33 0.12 13.51
C LYS A 143 9.65 0.73 14.73
N VAL A 144 9.82 2.03 14.90
CA VAL A 144 9.02 2.85 15.81
C VAL A 144 8.21 3.84 15.01
N THR A 145 6.91 3.85 15.24
CA THR A 145 6.00 4.77 14.56
C THR A 145 5.25 5.63 15.56
N THR A 146 5.36 6.94 15.43
CA THR A 146 4.62 7.91 16.26
C THR A 146 3.54 8.57 15.42
N ARG A 147 2.32 8.55 15.93
CA ARG A 147 1.16 9.22 15.35
C ARG A 147 0.66 10.29 16.29
N ARG A 148 0.36 11.47 15.74
CA ARG A 148 -0.27 12.56 16.48
C ARG A 148 -1.46 13.08 15.69
N SER A 149 -2.52 13.43 16.36
CA SER A 149 -3.69 14.01 15.74
C SER A 149 -4.27 15.12 16.63
N VAL A 150 -4.75 16.17 15.98
CA VAL A 150 -5.54 17.23 16.62
C VAL A 150 -6.76 17.48 15.74
N GLY A 151 -7.92 17.55 16.34
CA GLY A 151 -9.17 17.87 15.67
C GLY A 151 -9.93 18.95 16.45
N PHE A 152 -10.49 19.85 15.69
CA PHE A 152 -11.29 20.95 16.24
C PHE A 152 -12.49 21.18 15.33
N SER A 153 -13.69 21.42 15.92
CA SER A 153 -14.83 21.92 15.17
C SER A 153 -15.63 22.94 15.95
N LEU A 154 -16.16 23.93 15.25
CA LEU A 154 -17.11 24.93 15.75
C LEU A 154 -18.45 24.70 15.04
N ASP A 155 -19.49 24.58 15.82
CA ASP A 155 -20.87 24.49 15.35
C ASP A 155 -21.63 25.76 15.75
N TYR A 156 -22.22 26.41 14.75
CA TYR A 156 -23.06 27.59 15.00
C TYR A 156 -24.41 27.46 14.30
N LYS A 157 -25.51 27.62 15.06
CA LYS A 157 -26.87 27.64 14.53
C LYS A 157 -27.34 29.07 14.36
N PHE A 158 -27.47 29.53 13.10
CA PHE A 158 -28.06 30.84 12.81
C PHE A 158 -29.55 30.88 13.15
N THR A 159 -30.23 29.80 12.79
CA THR A 159 -31.62 29.50 13.09
C THR A 159 -31.75 28.11 13.71
N PRO A 160 -32.92 27.72 14.22
CA PRO A 160 -33.12 26.31 14.64
C PRO A 160 -32.93 25.30 13.53
N ARG A 161 -32.99 25.71 12.26
CA ARG A 161 -32.88 24.84 11.07
C ARG A 161 -31.55 24.97 10.33
N ASP A 162 -30.82 26.07 10.56
CA ASP A 162 -29.60 26.36 9.81
C ASP A 162 -28.38 26.28 10.72
N ARG A 163 -27.41 25.49 10.33
CA ARG A 163 -26.14 25.29 11.05
C ARG A 163 -24.96 25.42 10.11
N VAL A 164 -23.91 26.12 10.58
CA VAL A 164 -22.57 26.08 9.97
C VAL A 164 -21.63 25.36 10.92
N THR A 165 -20.83 24.48 10.36
CA THR A 165 -19.75 23.79 11.05
C THR A 165 -18.42 24.16 10.38
N LEU A 166 -17.49 24.74 11.14
CA LEU A 166 -16.09 24.91 10.75
C LEU A 166 -15.30 23.78 11.36
N GLY A 167 -14.53 23.06 10.57
CA GLY A 167 -13.71 21.95 11.03
C GLY A 167 -12.25 22.14 10.65
N PHE A 168 -11.37 21.67 11.51
CA PHE A 168 -9.94 21.53 11.21
C PHE A 168 -9.43 20.24 11.78
N GLN A 169 -8.68 19.50 10.96
CA GLN A 169 -7.98 18.30 11.40
C GLN A 169 -6.51 18.35 10.97
N TYR A 170 -5.66 18.02 11.91
CA TYR A 170 -4.24 17.80 11.70
C TYR A 170 -3.88 16.37 12.09
N SER A 171 -3.12 15.70 11.27
CA SER A 171 -2.53 14.41 11.61
C SER A 171 -1.08 14.34 11.16
N SER A 172 -0.26 13.70 11.97
CA SER A 172 1.13 13.44 11.65
C SER A 172 1.51 11.99 11.90
N PHE A 173 2.44 11.53 11.10
CA PHE A 173 3.07 10.24 11.21
C PHE A 173 4.58 10.43 11.08
N ASP A 174 5.33 9.91 12.06
CA ASP A 174 6.77 9.83 12.05
C ASP A 174 7.16 8.37 12.20
N GLY A 175 7.82 7.80 11.19
CA GLY A 175 8.29 6.41 11.18
C GLY A 175 9.80 6.35 11.14
N GLN A 176 10.40 5.66 12.10
CA GLN A 176 11.81 5.35 12.13
C GLN A 176 11.99 3.85 11.94
N TYR A 177 12.83 3.49 11.00
CA TYR A 177 13.07 2.12 10.57
C TYR A 177 14.56 1.85 10.55
N ILE A 178 14.95 0.71 11.06
CA ILE A 178 16.27 0.14 10.79
C ILE A 178 16.03 -1.27 10.25
N VAL A 179 16.81 -1.66 9.25
CA VAL A 179 16.78 -2.98 8.65
C VAL A 179 18.19 -3.48 8.57
N SER A 180 18.45 -4.64 9.16
CA SER A 180 19.73 -5.33 9.03
C SER A 180 19.48 -6.72 8.50
N ASN A 181 20.21 -7.11 7.48
CA ASN A 181 20.09 -8.42 6.89
C ASN A 181 21.42 -9.02 6.48
N VAL A 182 21.42 -10.35 6.36
CA VAL A 182 22.46 -11.11 5.68
C VAL A 182 21.81 -11.94 4.60
N THR A 183 22.37 -11.85 3.41
CA THR A 183 21.96 -12.62 2.24
C THR A 183 23.08 -13.59 1.86
N PHE A 184 22.72 -14.85 1.80
CA PHE A 184 23.58 -15.95 1.37
C PHE A 184 23.22 -16.31 -0.05
N ASN A 185 24.10 -16.07 -1.01
CA ASN A 185 23.90 -16.44 -2.41
C ASN A 185 24.88 -17.55 -2.77
N VAL A 186 24.35 -18.68 -3.22
CA VAL A 186 25.15 -19.85 -3.60
C VAL A 186 25.99 -19.59 -4.85
N GLY A 187 25.53 -18.71 -5.74
CA GLY A 187 26.16 -18.46 -7.03
C GLY A 187 25.98 -19.63 -7.99
N ALA A 188 27.05 -20.04 -8.65
CA ALA A 188 27.01 -21.18 -9.56
C ALA A 188 26.91 -22.50 -8.79
N VAL A 189 26.23 -23.48 -9.38
CA VAL A 189 26.04 -24.84 -8.84
C VAL A 189 26.26 -25.84 -9.95
N ALA A 190 27.10 -26.84 -9.69
CA ALA A 190 27.37 -27.90 -10.68
C ALA A 190 26.17 -28.86 -10.85
N PRO A 191 26.01 -29.49 -12.01
CA PRO A 191 25.03 -30.57 -12.21
C PRO A 191 25.19 -31.66 -11.13
N GLY A 192 24.07 -32.09 -10.54
CA GLY A 192 24.09 -33.10 -9.47
C GLY A 192 24.49 -32.62 -8.07
N ALA A 193 24.93 -31.37 -7.93
CA ALA A 193 25.33 -30.80 -6.63
C ALA A 193 24.15 -30.18 -5.86
N PHE A 194 22.92 -30.48 -6.23
CA PHE A 194 21.72 -29.96 -5.54
C PHE A 194 20.58 -30.96 -5.52
N SER A 195 19.73 -30.78 -4.55
CA SER A 195 18.42 -31.40 -4.43
C SER A 195 17.45 -30.35 -3.84
N VAL A 196 16.19 -30.72 -3.56
CA VAL A 196 15.22 -29.83 -2.91
C VAL A 196 15.54 -29.55 -1.43
N ASP A 197 16.37 -30.34 -0.79
CA ASP A 197 16.75 -30.25 0.61
C ASP A 197 18.22 -29.88 0.87
N ALA A 198 19.05 -29.85 -0.20
CA ALA A 198 20.46 -29.48 -0.11
C ALA A 198 20.98 -28.85 -1.40
N VAL A 199 21.96 -27.95 -1.28
CA VAL A 199 22.72 -27.40 -2.40
C VAL A 199 24.15 -27.14 -2.00
N ARG A 200 25.11 -27.51 -2.88
CA ARG A 200 26.53 -27.22 -2.75
C ARG A 200 26.96 -26.22 -3.81
N GLY A 201 27.43 -25.06 -3.36
CA GLY A 201 27.95 -24.04 -4.25
C GLY A 201 29.27 -24.47 -4.91
N THR A 202 29.49 -24.02 -6.13
CA THR A 202 30.81 -24.11 -6.74
C THR A 202 31.81 -23.29 -5.92
N PRO A 203 33.02 -23.85 -5.63
CA PRO A 203 34.02 -23.12 -4.84
C PRO A 203 34.27 -21.71 -5.37
N GLY A 204 34.18 -20.70 -4.50
CA GLY A 204 34.41 -19.30 -4.83
C GLY A 204 33.30 -18.59 -5.61
N ALA A 205 32.24 -19.29 -6.03
CA ALA A 205 31.17 -18.70 -6.83
C ALA A 205 30.11 -17.97 -5.99
N GLY A 206 30.10 -18.22 -4.70
CA GLY A 206 29.12 -17.62 -3.80
C GLY A 206 29.45 -16.18 -3.40
N VAL A 207 28.42 -15.49 -2.93
CA VAL A 207 28.48 -14.10 -2.45
C VAL A 207 27.67 -13.94 -1.18
N LEU A 208 28.28 -13.34 -0.17
CA LEU A 208 27.57 -12.79 0.99
C LEU A 208 27.31 -11.32 0.77
N THR A 209 26.12 -10.88 1.11
CA THR A 209 25.76 -9.45 1.16
C THR A 209 25.16 -9.14 2.53
N SER A 210 25.67 -8.11 3.19
CA SER A 210 25.03 -7.54 4.38
C SER A 210 24.58 -6.13 4.05
N ALA A 211 23.35 -5.81 4.33
CA ALA A 211 22.80 -4.47 4.12
C ALA A 211 22.22 -3.93 5.42
N HIS A 212 22.59 -2.69 5.72
CA HIS A 212 22.09 -1.97 6.86
C HIS A 212 21.37 -0.70 6.39
N GLN A 213 20.06 -0.59 6.71
CA GLN A 213 19.24 0.55 6.31
C GLN A 213 18.79 1.35 7.53
N GLU A 214 18.92 2.67 7.44
CA GLU A 214 18.23 3.63 8.31
C GLU A 214 17.24 4.42 7.44
N ARG A 215 16.01 4.61 7.93
CA ARG A 215 15.01 5.39 7.22
C ARG A 215 14.10 6.12 8.20
N ASN A 216 13.97 7.42 8.02
CA ASN A 216 13.02 8.26 8.74
C ASN A 216 12.01 8.82 7.75
N ARG A 217 10.76 8.41 7.88
CA ARG A 217 9.66 8.88 7.06
C ARG A 217 8.73 9.78 7.88
N PHE A 218 8.38 10.90 7.32
CA PHE A 218 7.35 11.76 7.88
C PHE A 218 6.13 11.85 6.95
N ASN A 219 4.98 12.14 7.55
CA ASN A 219 3.76 12.51 6.84
C ASN A 219 3.01 13.52 7.69
N ARG A 220 2.52 14.59 7.08
CA ARG A 220 1.76 15.66 7.72
C ARG A 220 0.54 15.97 6.88
N THR A 221 -0.64 15.92 7.48
CA THR A 221 -1.90 16.21 6.78
C THR A 221 -2.65 17.30 7.53
N ARG A 222 -3.14 18.32 6.80
CA ARG A 222 -3.93 19.44 7.29
C ARG A 222 -5.22 19.51 6.50
N MET A 223 -6.37 19.53 7.19
CA MET A 223 -7.69 19.46 6.55
C MET A 223 -8.67 20.47 7.18
N PRO A 224 -8.71 21.72 6.73
CA PRO A 224 -9.82 22.64 7.03
C PRO A 224 -11.07 22.29 6.21
N THR A 225 -12.24 22.46 6.83
CA THR A 225 -13.54 22.20 6.22
C THR A 225 -14.56 23.25 6.70
N ILE A 226 -15.53 23.55 5.85
CA ILE A 226 -16.72 24.34 6.20
C ILE A 226 -17.95 23.65 5.63
N VAL A 227 -18.98 23.46 6.45
CA VAL A 227 -20.22 22.81 6.03
C VAL A 227 -21.40 23.60 6.57
N TRP A 228 -22.28 24.00 5.69
CA TRP A 228 -23.61 24.54 6.02
C TRP A 228 -24.64 23.43 5.85
N ARG A 229 -25.65 23.39 6.74
CA ARG A 229 -26.80 22.49 6.66
C ARG A 229 -28.09 23.20 7.01
N HIS A 230 -29.10 22.92 6.22
CA HIS A 230 -30.49 23.32 6.45
C HIS A 230 -31.37 22.09 6.68
N ASP A 231 -32.03 22.03 7.83
CA ASP A 231 -32.91 20.92 8.24
C ASP A 231 -34.37 21.42 8.40
N GLY A 232 -35.02 21.75 7.28
CA GLY A 232 -36.44 22.11 7.23
C GLY A 232 -37.34 20.87 7.08
N PRO A 233 -38.64 20.99 7.35
CA PRO A 233 -39.61 19.89 7.24
C PRO A 233 -39.87 19.48 5.80
N VAL A 234 -39.88 20.42 4.85
CA VAL A 234 -40.12 20.21 3.42
C VAL A 234 -38.79 20.18 2.67
N TRP A 235 -37.90 21.14 2.96
CA TRP A 235 -36.62 21.29 2.31
C TRP A 235 -35.50 20.93 3.28
N ARG A 236 -34.50 20.18 2.79
CA ARG A 236 -33.23 19.96 3.45
C ARG A 236 -32.10 20.19 2.47
N GLY A 237 -31.03 20.80 2.93
CA GLY A 237 -29.89 21.09 2.08
C GLY A 237 -28.58 21.04 2.83
N ASP A 238 -27.52 20.80 2.11
CA ASP A 238 -26.15 20.89 2.60
C ASP A 238 -25.24 21.48 1.53
N LEU A 239 -24.28 22.28 1.98
CA LEU A 239 -23.20 22.82 1.17
C LEU A 239 -21.89 22.69 1.95
N GLY A 240 -20.88 22.12 1.34
CA GLY A 240 -19.60 21.87 1.99
C GLY A 240 -18.41 22.18 1.11
N PHE A 241 -17.35 22.70 1.73
CA PHE A 241 -16.04 22.94 1.15
C PHE A 241 -14.98 22.28 2.00
N GLY A 242 -14.02 21.64 1.37
CA GLY A 242 -12.91 21.00 2.02
C GLY A 242 -11.61 21.24 1.28
N TYR A 243 -10.55 21.39 2.04
CA TYR A 243 -9.19 21.41 1.53
C TYR A 243 -8.35 20.42 2.33
N SER A 244 -7.48 19.67 1.65
CA SER A 244 -6.49 18.80 2.30
C SER A 244 -5.13 19.04 1.68
N LEU A 245 -4.13 19.25 2.52
CA LEU A 245 -2.73 19.31 2.14
C LEU A 245 -1.98 18.23 2.92
N GLN A 246 -1.36 17.33 2.19
CA GLN A 246 -0.46 16.33 2.74
C GLN A 246 0.94 16.54 2.16
N ASP A 247 1.92 16.55 3.04
CA ASP A 247 3.34 16.49 2.73
C ASP A 247 3.93 15.24 3.37
N ASP A 248 4.65 14.44 2.58
CA ASP A 248 5.38 13.28 3.07
C ASP A 248 6.74 13.14 2.35
N GLY A 249 7.66 12.42 2.98
CA GLY A 249 8.98 12.22 2.39
C GLY A 249 9.97 11.53 3.31
N ASN A 250 11.17 11.36 2.77
CA ASN A 250 12.33 10.77 3.46
C ASN A 250 13.54 11.69 3.25
N PRO A 251 13.89 12.54 4.20
CA PRO A 251 14.97 13.51 4.04
C PRO A 251 16.32 12.96 4.55
N ASP A 252 16.85 11.90 3.93
CA ASP A 252 17.99 11.12 4.46
C ASP A 252 19.23 11.96 4.66
N LEU A 253 19.80 12.57 3.61
CA LEU A 253 21.01 13.39 3.69
C LEU A 253 20.83 14.62 4.58
N ARG A 254 19.64 15.25 4.55
CA ARG A 254 19.33 16.39 5.42
C ARG A 254 19.30 16.03 6.90
N GLN A 255 19.15 14.75 7.24
CA GLN A 255 19.20 14.21 8.61
C GLN A 255 20.56 13.58 8.96
N GLY A 256 21.55 13.67 8.07
CA GLY A 256 22.92 13.27 8.34
C GLY A 256 23.15 11.76 8.33
N TYR A 257 22.49 11.03 7.42
CA TYR A 257 22.74 9.60 7.24
C TYR A 257 22.52 9.15 5.80
N PHE A 258 23.14 8.04 5.41
CA PHE A 258 22.77 7.30 4.20
C PHE A 258 21.62 6.33 4.49
N ARG A 259 20.70 6.20 3.55
CA ARG A 259 19.59 5.26 3.68
C ARG A 259 20.06 3.82 3.81
N ASN A 260 20.96 3.40 2.95
CA ASN A 260 21.47 2.04 2.93
C ASN A 260 22.98 2.04 2.82
N VAL A 261 23.61 1.18 3.62
CA VAL A 261 25.04 0.83 3.55
C VAL A 261 25.10 -0.64 3.13
N THR A 262 25.72 -0.90 1.99
CA THR A 262 25.85 -2.24 1.42
C THR A 262 27.27 -2.75 1.59
N LEU A 263 27.39 -3.90 2.22
CA LEU A 263 28.62 -4.64 2.41
C LEU A 263 28.56 -5.91 1.59
N GLN A 264 29.70 -6.32 1.03
CA GLN A 264 29.79 -7.54 0.25
C GLN A 264 31.07 -8.31 0.55
N ARG A 265 30.96 -9.64 0.46
CA ARG A 265 32.06 -10.57 0.43
C ARG A 265 31.85 -11.53 -0.75
N SER A 266 32.65 -11.37 -1.79
CA SER A 266 32.71 -12.29 -2.93
C SER A 266 33.73 -13.40 -2.67
N ASN A 267 33.85 -14.32 -3.61
CA ASN A 267 34.77 -15.45 -3.56
C ASN A 267 34.60 -16.31 -2.29
N VAL A 268 33.35 -16.69 -2.00
CA VAL A 268 32.99 -17.65 -0.96
C VAL A 268 32.31 -18.87 -1.56
N THR A 269 32.34 -19.98 -0.85
CA THR A 269 31.52 -21.15 -1.13
C THR A 269 30.39 -21.18 -0.12
N VAL A 270 29.16 -21.20 -0.59
CA VAL A 270 27.96 -21.24 0.26
C VAL A 270 27.22 -22.55 0.00
N ASP A 271 27.04 -23.34 1.06
CA ASP A 271 26.28 -24.58 1.03
C ASP A 271 25.07 -24.48 1.94
N PHE A 272 23.94 -25.01 1.49
CA PHE A 272 22.75 -25.21 2.32
C PHE A 272 22.45 -26.69 2.46
N SER A 273 22.11 -27.12 3.68
CA SER A 273 21.65 -28.46 3.93
C SER A 273 20.46 -28.50 4.88
N ARG A 274 19.72 -29.60 4.85
CA ARG A 274 18.50 -29.78 5.63
C ARG A 274 17.52 -28.62 5.38
N ILE A 275 17.33 -28.27 4.10
CA ILE A 275 16.45 -27.19 3.70
C ILE A 275 15.02 -27.62 3.99
N PHE A 276 14.38 -26.87 4.89
CA PHE A 276 13.00 -27.08 5.25
C PHE A 276 12.32 -25.73 5.34
N TYR A 277 11.00 -25.76 5.47
CA TYR A 277 10.17 -24.58 5.65
C TYR A 277 10.80 -23.55 6.60
N LEU A 278 10.84 -22.28 6.23
CA LEU A 278 11.35 -21.12 6.94
C LEU A 278 12.86 -20.87 6.81
N ARG A 279 13.72 -21.86 6.96
CA ARG A 279 15.17 -21.68 6.87
C ARG A 279 15.88 -22.99 6.52
N PRO A 280 17.10 -22.94 5.94
CA PRO A 280 18.01 -24.08 5.93
C PRO A 280 18.35 -24.52 7.36
N GLY A 281 18.42 -25.80 7.60
CA GLY A 281 18.85 -26.35 8.90
C GLY A 281 20.32 -26.01 9.20
N GLU A 282 21.13 -25.91 8.11
CA GLU A 282 22.54 -25.57 8.19
C GLU A 282 22.95 -24.71 6.99
N ILE A 283 23.78 -23.71 7.25
CA ILE A 283 24.40 -22.82 6.27
C ILE A 283 25.91 -22.85 6.52
N ALA A 284 26.67 -23.45 5.58
CA ALA A 284 28.13 -23.47 5.65
C ALA A 284 28.69 -22.43 4.68
N VAL A 285 29.59 -21.60 5.17
CA VAL A 285 30.31 -20.60 4.38
C VAL A 285 31.80 -20.82 4.52
N ARG A 286 32.50 -20.91 3.40
CA ARG A 286 33.96 -21.07 3.35
C ARG A 286 34.56 -20.08 2.38
N ASP A 287 35.75 -19.65 2.63
CA ASP A 287 36.58 -18.87 1.71
C ASP A 287 36.85 -19.69 0.44
N GLY A 288 36.62 -19.11 -0.74
CA GLY A 288 36.76 -19.82 -2.00
C GLY A 288 38.17 -20.20 -2.41
N ALA A 289 39.18 -19.49 -1.90
CA ALA A 289 40.58 -19.74 -2.19
C ALA A 289 41.22 -20.71 -1.17
N THR A 290 40.92 -20.54 0.12
CA THR A 290 41.57 -21.29 1.20
C THR A 290 40.72 -22.44 1.75
N GLY A 291 39.40 -22.46 1.51
CA GLY A 291 38.45 -23.41 2.05
C GLY A 291 38.18 -23.25 3.56
N GLN A 292 38.78 -22.25 4.23
CA GLN A 292 38.57 -21.99 5.63
C GLN A 292 37.17 -21.47 5.93
N PRO A 293 36.59 -21.81 7.09
CA PRO A 293 35.31 -21.26 7.52
C PRO A 293 35.32 -19.74 7.57
N VAL A 294 34.21 -19.14 7.14
CA VAL A 294 33.98 -17.68 7.17
C VAL A 294 32.79 -17.39 8.08
N ASP A 295 32.95 -16.47 9.03
CA ASP A 295 31.84 -15.99 9.86
C ASP A 295 31.03 -14.92 9.10
N PRO A 296 29.80 -15.20 8.65
CA PRO A 296 28.99 -14.27 7.89
C PRO A 296 28.36 -13.16 8.77
N TYR A 297 28.53 -13.20 10.08
CA TYR A 297 27.93 -12.26 11.02
C TYR A 297 28.91 -11.22 11.55
N ALA A 298 30.20 -11.41 11.34
CA ALA A 298 31.23 -10.47 11.70
C ALA A 298 31.43 -9.38 10.65
N LEU A 299 31.49 -8.10 11.06
CA LEU A 299 31.62 -6.96 10.17
C LEU A 299 32.91 -7.01 9.34
N GLY A 300 34.02 -7.47 9.97
CA GLY A 300 35.33 -7.58 9.32
C GLY A 300 35.38 -8.60 8.17
N THR A 301 34.36 -9.43 7.99
CA THR A 301 34.24 -10.37 6.86
C THR A 301 34.03 -9.66 5.53
N TYR A 302 33.49 -8.46 5.53
CA TYR A 302 33.01 -7.74 4.37
C TYR A 302 33.92 -6.58 3.96
N ALA A 303 33.70 -6.08 2.73
CA ALA A 303 34.10 -4.77 2.28
C ALA A 303 32.88 -3.84 2.17
N LEU A 304 33.05 -2.54 2.39
CA LEU A 304 32.07 -1.51 2.08
C LEU A 304 32.04 -1.27 0.57
N VAL A 305 30.93 -1.55 -0.08
CA VAL A 305 30.81 -1.46 -1.54
C VAL A 305 30.11 -0.18 -1.98
N SER A 306 28.99 0.11 -1.35
CA SER A 306 28.20 1.27 -1.76
C SER A 306 27.27 1.76 -0.66
N THR A 307 26.88 3.01 -0.82
CA THR A 307 25.82 3.63 -0.02
C THR A 307 24.76 4.21 -0.92
N THR A 308 23.51 4.24 -0.45
CA THR A 308 22.43 4.90 -1.17
C THR A 308 21.70 5.90 -0.30
N THR A 309 21.10 6.89 -0.95
CA THR A 309 20.19 7.84 -0.33
C THR A 309 18.93 7.95 -1.15
N GLN A 310 17.83 8.32 -0.50
CA GLN A 310 16.60 8.72 -1.17
C GLN A 310 16.10 9.99 -0.50
N ASP A 311 16.02 11.07 -1.24
CA ASP A 311 15.59 12.36 -0.72
C ASP A 311 14.32 12.78 -1.48
N ASP A 312 13.22 12.08 -1.17
CA ASP A 312 11.92 12.30 -1.80
C ASP A 312 11.04 13.22 -0.97
N VAL A 313 10.31 14.07 -1.68
CA VAL A 313 9.25 14.94 -1.17
C VAL A 313 8.02 14.77 -2.05
N ASN A 314 6.91 14.44 -1.42
CA ASN A 314 5.63 14.22 -2.07
C ASN A 314 4.61 15.18 -1.51
N ILE A 315 3.86 15.85 -2.38
CA ILE A 315 2.81 16.79 -2.01
C ILE A 315 1.51 16.32 -2.64
N ASP A 316 0.53 15.99 -1.79
CA ASP A 316 -0.85 15.72 -2.21
C ASP A 316 -1.75 16.89 -1.79
N ARG A 317 -2.49 17.46 -2.75
CA ARG A 317 -3.50 18.48 -2.50
C ARG A 317 -4.86 17.99 -2.96
N GLN A 318 -5.86 18.18 -2.12
CA GLN A 318 -7.24 17.90 -2.49
C GLN A 318 -8.10 19.12 -2.18
N ARG A 319 -8.98 19.46 -3.12
CA ARG A 319 -10.01 20.49 -2.96
C ARG A 319 -11.34 19.86 -3.29
N SER A 320 -12.34 20.14 -2.49
CA SER A 320 -13.69 19.62 -2.71
C SER A 320 -14.73 20.67 -2.42
N ALA A 321 -15.78 20.67 -3.22
CA ALA A 321 -16.99 21.43 -3.00
C ALA A 321 -18.18 20.53 -3.35
N TYR A 322 -19.17 20.46 -2.47
CA TYR A 322 -20.40 19.69 -2.74
C TYR A 322 -21.59 20.42 -2.21
N GLY A 323 -22.74 20.13 -2.83
CA GLY A 323 -24.02 20.64 -2.34
C GLY A 323 -25.14 19.70 -2.71
N SER A 324 -26.16 19.66 -1.87
CA SER A 324 -27.39 18.94 -2.16
C SER A 324 -28.64 19.67 -1.68
N LEU A 325 -29.73 19.44 -2.37
CA LEU A 325 -31.05 19.92 -2.01
C LEU A 325 -32.04 18.77 -2.12
N ARG A 326 -32.79 18.55 -1.03
CA ARG A 326 -33.79 17.50 -0.90
C ARG A 326 -35.16 18.10 -0.61
N ARG A 327 -36.20 17.68 -1.34
CA ARG A 327 -37.57 18.08 -1.11
C ARG A 327 -38.47 16.88 -0.81
N VAL A 328 -39.26 16.97 0.23
CA VAL A 328 -40.32 16.00 0.57
C VAL A 328 -41.62 16.49 -0.02
N PHE A 329 -42.28 15.65 -0.82
CA PHE A 329 -43.58 15.96 -1.43
C PHE A 329 -44.70 15.30 -0.61
N GLY A 330 -45.70 16.09 -0.23
CA GLY A 330 -46.91 15.66 0.49
C GLY A 330 -47.95 15.03 -0.43
N THR A 331 -47.55 14.06 -1.23
CA THR A 331 -48.45 13.33 -2.15
C THR A 331 -49.04 12.08 -1.50
N ARG A 332 -50.08 11.47 -2.10
CA ARG A 332 -50.65 10.19 -1.62
C ARG A 332 -49.59 9.10 -1.46
N LEU A 333 -48.57 9.09 -2.32
CA LEU A 333 -47.40 8.24 -2.21
C LEU A 333 -46.25 9.05 -1.61
N PRO A 334 -45.58 8.55 -0.56
CA PRO A 334 -44.39 9.21 -0.03
C PRO A 334 -43.31 9.31 -1.09
N PHE A 335 -43.06 10.53 -1.56
CA PHE A 335 -42.05 10.80 -2.58
C PHE A 335 -41.08 11.87 -2.11
N VAL A 336 -39.79 11.63 -2.34
CA VAL A 336 -38.69 12.56 -2.03
C VAL A 336 -37.83 12.69 -3.27
N LEU A 337 -37.50 13.92 -3.62
CA LEU A 337 -36.55 14.24 -4.68
C LEU A 337 -35.30 14.87 -4.06
N LYS A 338 -34.11 14.40 -4.46
CA LYS A 338 -32.82 14.99 -4.08
C LYS A 338 -31.99 15.24 -5.32
N ALA A 339 -31.46 16.46 -5.45
CA ALA A 339 -30.51 16.85 -6.47
C ALA A 339 -29.25 17.39 -5.81
N GLY A 340 -28.10 17.27 -6.48
CA GLY A 340 -26.87 17.82 -5.94
C GLY A 340 -25.71 17.76 -6.93
N PHE A 341 -24.62 18.38 -6.51
CA PHE A 341 -23.34 18.42 -7.22
C PHE A 341 -22.18 18.03 -6.30
N ASP A 342 -21.07 17.62 -6.91
CA ASP A 342 -19.81 17.29 -6.23
C ASP A 342 -18.65 17.62 -7.17
N LEU A 343 -17.75 18.48 -6.71
CA LEU A 343 -16.51 18.88 -7.38
C LEU A 343 -15.32 18.43 -6.54
N ARG A 344 -14.40 17.69 -7.15
CA ARG A 344 -13.19 17.22 -6.48
C ARG A 344 -11.98 17.37 -7.37
N GLN A 345 -11.01 18.13 -6.91
CA GLN A 345 -9.69 18.25 -7.52
C GLN A 345 -8.68 17.55 -6.64
N SER A 346 -7.93 16.62 -7.21
CA SER A 346 -6.81 15.93 -6.54
C SER A 346 -5.55 16.18 -7.35
N MET A 347 -4.50 16.66 -6.71
CA MET A 347 -3.18 16.87 -7.31
C MET A 347 -2.13 16.14 -6.51
N ARG A 348 -1.24 15.45 -7.19
CA ARG A 348 -0.04 14.82 -6.62
C ARG A 348 1.20 15.31 -7.34
N ASP A 349 2.17 15.80 -6.56
CA ASP A 349 3.50 16.21 -7.05
C ASP A 349 4.55 15.35 -6.33
N LEU A 350 5.26 14.53 -7.10
CA LEU A 350 6.33 13.65 -6.62
C LEU A 350 7.66 14.19 -7.12
N ARG A 351 8.63 14.33 -6.21
CA ARG A 351 10.00 14.74 -6.51
C ARG A 351 10.97 13.96 -5.65
N GLY A 352 12.16 13.79 -6.13
CA GLY A 352 13.24 13.11 -5.41
C GLY A 352 14.05 12.23 -6.32
N GLY A 353 14.62 11.19 -5.78
CA GLY A 353 15.41 10.21 -6.50
C GLY A 353 16.36 9.47 -5.58
N THR A 354 16.91 8.37 -6.07
CA THR A 354 17.93 7.59 -5.38
C THR A 354 19.30 8.01 -5.86
N GLY A 355 20.15 8.45 -4.93
CA GLY A 355 21.57 8.63 -5.16
C GLY A 355 22.34 7.39 -4.73
N THR A 356 23.29 6.94 -5.55
CA THR A 356 24.19 5.82 -5.22
C THR A 356 25.63 6.33 -5.23
N PHE A 357 26.36 6.02 -4.16
CA PHE A 357 27.75 6.35 -3.97
C PHE A 357 28.53 5.04 -3.78
N ASN A 358 29.40 4.72 -4.74
CA ASN A 358 30.29 3.56 -4.62
C ASN A 358 31.50 3.97 -3.78
N TYR A 359 31.84 3.17 -2.80
CA TYR A 359 33.03 3.37 -2.00
C TYR A 359 34.25 2.84 -2.75
N VAL A 360 35.29 3.61 -2.82
CA VAL A 360 36.53 3.26 -3.53
C VAL A 360 37.78 3.40 -2.65
N GLY A 361 37.61 3.69 -1.37
CA GLY A 361 38.70 3.81 -0.42
C GLY A 361 39.71 4.94 -0.75
N ARG A 362 40.90 4.82 -0.19
CA ARG A 362 42.02 5.79 -0.40
C ARG A 362 42.77 5.51 -1.69
N ASP A 363 42.83 4.28 -2.11
CA ASP A 363 43.51 3.84 -3.34
C ASP A 363 42.71 4.12 -4.62
N GLY A 364 41.44 4.56 -4.48
CA GLY A 364 40.51 4.85 -5.59
C GLY A 364 39.92 3.62 -6.26
N ARG A 365 39.99 2.45 -5.64
CA ARG A 365 39.50 1.16 -6.17
C ARG A 365 38.60 0.48 -5.14
N GLY A 366 37.41 0.11 -5.54
CA GLY A 366 36.49 -0.67 -4.68
C GLY A 366 36.89 -2.13 -4.62
N SER A 367 36.72 -2.74 -3.45
CA SER A 367 36.93 -4.17 -3.21
C SER A 367 35.63 -4.88 -2.80
N THR A 368 35.58 -6.20 -2.96
CA THR A 368 34.55 -7.10 -2.42
C THR A 368 35.15 -8.21 -1.56
N GLY A 369 36.43 -8.06 -1.17
CA GLY A 369 37.16 -8.92 -0.25
C GLY A 369 37.33 -8.25 1.13
N PRO A 370 37.71 -9.00 2.17
CA PRO A 370 37.90 -8.45 3.50
C PRO A 370 39.21 -7.68 3.61
N GLY A 371 39.27 -6.74 4.54
CA GLY A 371 40.49 -5.97 4.87
C GLY A 371 40.75 -4.81 3.90
N GLY A 372 41.96 -4.27 3.96
CA GLY A 372 42.33 -3.09 3.18
C GLY A 372 41.62 -1.81 3.63
N ASP A 373 41.63 -0.81 2.78
CA ASP A 373 41.01 0.50 3.03
C ASP A 373 39.51 0.52 2.78
N ASP A 374 38.95 -0.54 2.14
CA ASP A 374 37.48 -0.77 2.01
C ASP A 374 36.88 -1.45 3.26
N SER A 375 37.64 -1.67 4.33
CA SER A 375 37.16 -2.30 5.55
C SER A 375 36.04 -1.48 6.21
N PRO A 376 34.88 -2.08 6.53
CA PRO A 376 33.78 -1.39 7.22
C PRO A 376 34.01 -1.25 8.74
N LEU A 377 35.06 -1.81 9.31
CA LEU A 377 35.32 -1.80 10.76
C LEU A 377 35.33 -0.39 11.39
N PRO A 378 35.88 0.67 10.74
CA PRO A 378 35.83 2.03 11.30
C PRO A 378 34.39 2.55 11.50
N PHE A 379 33.43 1.99 10.80
CA PHE A 379 32.03 2.38 10.85
C PHE A 379 31.17 1.53 11.78
N PHE A 380 31.77 0.62 12.56
CA PHE A 380 31.07 -0.27 13.49
C PHE A 380 30.03 0.47 14.35
N ASP A 381 28.78 -0.06 14.41
CA ASP A 381 27.73 0.43 15.30
C ASP A 381 27.66 -0.39 16.58
N PRO A 382 28.13 0.14 17.73
CA PRO A 382 28.18 -0.62 18.98
C PRO A 382 26.81 -0.81 19.63
N ILE A 383 25.78 -0.06 19.19
CA ILE A 383 24.45 -0.14 19.73
C ILE A 383 23.65 -1.19 18.95
N TYR A 384 23.53 -1.00 17.65
CA TYR A 384 22.67 -1.85 16.85
C TYR A 384 23.23 -3.27 16.68
N SER A 385 24.54 -3.44 16.66
CA SER A 385 25.20 -4.76 16.64
C SER A 385 24.93 -5.63 17.87
N GLN A 386 24.27 -5.11 18.91
CA GLN A 386 23.81 -5.92 20.05
C GLN A 386 22.53 -6.72 19.76
N ARG A 387 21.85 -6.44 18.68
CA ARG A 387 20.61 -7.14 18.33
C ARG A 387 20.90 -8.55 17.80
N ILE A 388 20.02 -9.46 18.15
CA ILE A 388 20.05 -10.86 17.70
C ILE A 388 19.12 -10.96 16.48
N LEU A 389 19.63 -11.59 15.42
CA LEU A 389 18.79 -11.91 14.26
C LEU A 389 17.67 -12.92 14.64
N PRO A 390 16.49 -12.84 14.00
CA PRO A 390 15.38 -13.73 14.33
C PRO A 390 15.65 -15.19 13.93
N TYR A 391 14.71 -16.06 14.31
CA TYR A 391 14.68 -17.49 13.97
C TYR A 391 15.93 -18.29 14.41
N GLY A 392 16.59 -17.88 15.50
CA GLY A 392 17.74 -18.59 16.09
C GLY A 392 19.08 -18.31 15.41
N PHE A 393 19.18 -17.24 14.66
CA PHE A 393 20.45 -16.73 14.15
C PHE A 393 21.20 -15.90 15.19
N PRO A 394 22.52 -15.77 15.09
CA PRO A 394 23.32 -15.00 16.05
C PRO A 394 23.16 -13.48 15.88
N ARG A 395 23.93 -12.73 16.66
CA ARG A 395 24.08 -11.28 16.48
C ARG A 395 24.76 -10.98 15.16
N LEU A 396 24.33 -9.90 14.52
CA LEU A 396 24.96 -9.38 13.32
C LEU A 396 25.68 -8.08 13.66
N GLU A 397 26.97 -8.02 13.42
CA GLU A 397 27.72 -6.77 13.47
C GLU A 397 27.34 -5.91 12.26
N THR A 398 27.03 -4.65 12.50
CA THR A 398 26.50 -3.72 11.49
C THR A 398 27.30 -2.42 11.44
N PRO A 399 27.40 -1.76 10.28
CA PRO A 399 27.93 -0.41 10.17
C PRO A 399 26.89 0.62 10.60
N SER A 400 27.34 1.79 11.05
CA SER A 400 26.50 2.95 11.31
C SER A 400 26.35 3.79 10.04
N ASN A 401 25.14 3.94 9.55
CA ASN A 401 24.82 4.78 8.39
C ASN A 401 25.22 6.24 8.58
N ARG A 402 25.24 6.72 9.83
CA ARG A 402 25.66 8.07 10.20
C ARG A 402 27.18 8.24 10.14
N LYS A 403 27.94 7.30 10.69
CA LYS A 403 29.41 7.34 10.59
C LYS A 403 29.89 7.27 9.14
N VAL A 404 29.23 6.47 8.30
CA VAL A 404 29.55 6.41 6.86
C VAL A 404 29.22 7.74 6.18
N TYR A 405 28.12 8.39 6.54
CA TYR A 405 27.77 9.73 6.06
C TYR A 405 28.80 10.80 6.51
N GLU A 406 29.15 10.83 7.78
CA GLU A 406 30.16 11.73 8.34
C GLU A 406 31.51 11.56 7.65
N HIS A 407 31.90 10.30 7.39
CA HIS A 407 33.11 9.99 6.63
C HIS A 407 33.05 10.50 5.18
N TRP A 408 31.90 10.33 4.51
CA TRP A 408 31.71 10.88 3.16
C TRP A 408 31.82 12.40 3.12
N VAL A 409 31.26 13.10 4.08
CA VAL A 409 31.35 14.57 4.18
C VAL A 409 32.82 14.99 4.37
N ALA A 410 33.58 14.27 5.18
CA ALA A 410 35.00 14.56 5.45
C ALA A 410 35.92 14.10 4.30
N ASN A 411 35.58 13.06 3.56
CA ASN A 411 36.39 12.41 2.53
C ASN A 411 35.61 12.10 1.26
N PRO A 412 35.05 13.13 0.57
CA PRO A 412 34.17 12.88 -0.57
C PRO A 412 34.90 12.19 -1.75
N GLY A 413 36.22 12.36 -1.88
CA GLY A 413 37.05 11.73 -2.92
C GLY A 413 37.17 10.19 -2.78
N GLN A 414 36.80 9.61 -1.63
CA GLN A 414 36.76 8.16 -1.43
C GLN A 414 35.44 7.52 -1.87
N TYR A 415 34.57 8.32 -2.47
CA TYR A 415 33.29 7.88 -3.00
C TYR A 415 33.13 8.34 -4.43
N THR A 416 32.66 7.48 -5.30
CA THR A 416 32.34 7.81 -6.68
C THR A 416 30.83 7.77 -6.87
N GLN A 417 30.29 8.81 -7.46
CA GLN A 417 28.88 8.86 -7.81
C GLN A 417 28.73 8.78 -9.33
N ASN A 418 27.88 7.90 -9.82
CA ASN A 418 27.49 7.96 -11.21
C ASN A 418 26.47 9.07 -11.40
N ALA A 419 26.95 10.23 -11.82
CA ALA A 419 26.13 11.43 -12.00
C ALA A 419 25.01 11.20 -13.02
N ASN A 420 25.27 10.42 -14.08
CA ASN A 420 24.26 10.05 -15.07
C ASN A 420 23.13 9.22 -14.45
N THR A 421 23.45 8.18 -13.70
CA THR A 421 22.44 7.36 -13.02
C THR A 421 21.64 8.17 -12.01
N SER A 422 22.29 9.06 -11.26
CA SER A 422 21.63 9.95 -10.29
C SER A 422 20.66 10.91 -10.97
N TYR A 423 21.07 11.53 -12.07
CA TYR A 423 20.23 12.40 -12.88
C TYR A 423 18.99 11.64 -13.39
N ARG A 424 19.19 10.46 -14.00
CA ARG A 424 18.09 9.65 -14.54
C ARG A 424 17.13 9.19 -13.45
N ASN A 425 17.61 8.81 -12.28
CA ASN A 425 16.77 8.44 -11.14
C ASN A 425 15.94 9.64 -10.64
N GLN A 426 16.53 10.83 -10.61
CA GLN A 426 15.83 12.06 -10.22
C GLN A 426 14.70 12.40 -11.20
N VAL A 427 14.98 12.35 -12.50
CA VAL A 427 13.99 12.58 -13.55
C VAL A 427 12.90 11.50 -13.52
N ALA A 428 13.27 10.22 -13.35
CA ALA A 428 12.32 9.11 -13.26
C ALA A 428 11.34 9.23 -12.07
N ALA A 429 11.79 9.82 -10.98
CA ALA A 429 10.96 10.03 -9.78
C ALA A 429 10.07 11.29 -9.89
N SER A 430 10.40 12.21 -10.78
CA SER A 430 9.69 13.49 -10.93
C SER A 430 8.42 13.30 -11.74
N ARG A 431 7.24 13.40 -11.06
CA ARG A 431 5.94 13.19 -11.68
C ARG A 431 4.90 14.11 -11.08
N ARG A 432 4.00 14.61 -11.92
CA ARG A 432 2.84 15.36 -11.45
C ARG A 432 1.57 14.81 -12.08
N SER A 433 0.53 14.71 -11.31
CA SER A 433 -0.78 14.31 -11.80
C SER A 433 -1.85 15.16 -11.14
N GLU A 434 -2.87 15.50 -11.92
CA GLU A 434 -4.03 16.24 -11.47
C GLU A 434 -5.30 15.58 -12.03
N GLU A 435 -6.30 15.39 -11.18
CA GLU A 435 -7.62 14.89 -11.56
C GLU A 435 -8.68 15.86 -11.04
N LEU A 436 -9.56 16.33 -11.92
CA LEU A 436 -10.75 17.08 -11.60
C LEU A 436 -11.98 16.24 -11.94
N ILE A 437 -12.79 15.94 -10.95
CA ILE A 437 -14.09 15.27 -11.13
C ILE A 437 -15.20 16.27 -10.82
N SER A 438 -16.05 16.54 -11.82
CA SER A 438 -17.22 17.38 -11.71
C SER A 438 -18.46 16.53 -11.90
N SER A 439 -19.43 16.61 -11.01
CA SER A 439 -20.59 15.75 -11.07
C SER A 439 -21.88 16.44 -10.69
N LEU A 440 -22.96 15.96 -11.31
CA LEU A 440 -24.34 16.30 -10.98
C LEU A 440 -25.11 15.00 -10.77
N TYR A 441 -26.09 15.00 -9.86
CA TYR A 441 -26.95 13.86 -9.66
C TYR A 441 -28.40 14.24 -9.34
N LEU A 442 -29.29 13.31 -9.67
CA LEU A 442 -30.68 13.35 -9.31
C LEU A 442 -31.09 12.00 -8.71
N ARG A 443 -31.78 12.03 -7.58
CA ARG A 443 -32.24 10.84 -6.84
C ARG A 443 -33.69 11.01 -6.45
N GLY A 444 -34.51 9.97 -6.68
CA GLY A 444 -35.89 9.85 -6.22
C GLY A 444 -36.03 8.73 -5.21
N ASP A 445 -36.71 8.97 -4.11
CA ASP A 445 -37.08 7.95 -3.11
C ASP A 445 -38.64 7.85 -3.14
N LEU A 446 -39.15 6.62 -3.35
CA LEU A 446 -40.58 6.35 -3.47
C LEU A 446 -41.01 5.23 -2.52
N GLY A 447 -42.05 5.47 -1.73
CA GLY A 447 -42.70 4.47 -0.89
C GLY A 447 -43.98 3.97 -1.57
N LEU A 448 -44.11 2.66 -1.71
CA LEU A 448 -45.26 1.96 -2.30
C LEU A 448 -45.80 0.91 -1.32
N LEU A 449 -47.02 0.41 -1.58
CA LEU A 449 -47.65 -0.66 -0.79
C LEU A 449 -47.63 -0.33 0.72
N GLU A 450 -48.08 0.84 1.09
CA GLU A 450 -48.07 1.34 2.49
C GLU A 450 -46.67 1.35 3.12
N ASN A 451 -45.66 1.78 2.32
CA ASN A 451 -44.23 1.77 2.68
C ASN A 451 -43.60 0.39 2.84
N ARG A 452 -44.29 -0.70 2.48
CA ARG A 452 -43.66 -2.04 2.46
C ARG A 452 -42.60 -2.16 1.37
N LEU A 453 -42.84 -1.51 0.20
CA LEU A 453 -41.84 -1.42 -0.87
C LEU A 453 -41.26 -0.02 -0.92
N LYS A 454 -39.95 0.10 -0.70
CA LYS A 454 -39.21 1.34 -0.86
C LYS A 454 -38.29 1.22 -2.06
N LEU A 455 -38.38 2.17 -2.98
CA LEU A 455 -37.54 2.27 -4.16
C LEU A 455 -36.69 3.54 -4.04
N VAL A 456 -35.41 3.43 -4.26
CA VAL A 456 -34.46 4.53 -4.34
C VAL A 456 -33.75 4.42 -5.67
N GLY A 457 -34.05 5.33 -6.60
CA GLY A 457 -33.45 5.32 -7.92
C GLY A 457 -32.87 6.69 -8.30
N GLY A 458 -31.93 6.70 -9.21
CA GLY A 458 -31.36 7.93 -9.68
C GLY A 458 -30.23 7.77 -10.68
N LEU A 459 -29.78 8.90 -11.18
CA LEU A 459 -28.70 9.00 -12.15
C LEU A 459 -27.68 10.02 -11.66
N ARG A 460 -26.42 9.67 -11.79
CA ARG A 460 -25.27 10.57 -11.62
C ARG A 460 -24.49 10.66 -12.92
N ALA A 461 -24.07 11.86 -13.28
CA ALA A 461 -23.12 12.13 -14.36
C ALA A 461 -21.83 12.64 -13.75
N GLU A 462 -20.69 12.10 -14.17
CA GLU A 462 -19.37 12.56 -13.75
C GLU A 462 -18.51 12.86 -14.99
N GLN A 463 -18.05 14.10 -15.09
CA GLN A 463 -16.99 14.51 -15.99
C GLN A 463 -15.67 14.37 -15.24
N THR A 464 -14.72 13.64 -15.82
CA THR A 464 -13.37 13.46 -15.27
C THR A 464 -12.38 14.06 -16.23
N ASN A 465 -11.56 15.00 -15.75
CA ASN A 465 -10.45 15.60 -16.48
C ASN A 465 -9.16 15.24 -15.75
N VAL A 466 -8.20 14.66 -16.46
CA VAL A 466 -6.92 14.21 -15.92
C VAL A 466 -5.79 14.80 -16.70
N THR A 467 -4.78 15.33 -15.99
CA THR A 467 -3.48 15.73 -16.55
C THR A 467 -2.38 14.94 -15.84
N GLY A 468 -1.47 14.35 -16.61
CA GLY A 468 -0.28 13.66 -16.11
C GLY A 468 0.97 14.21 -16.75
N GLU A 469 2.01 14.46 -15.95
CA GLU A 469 3.35 14.86 -16.40
C GLU A 469 4.35 13.84 -15.83
N GLY A 470 5.21 13.32 -16.71
CA GLY A 470 6.22 12.33 -16.34
C GLY A 470 7.48 12.45 -17.18
N PRO A 471 8.50 11.62 -16.91
CA PRO A 471 9.75 11.66 -17.66
C PRO A 471 9.54 11.31 -19.13
N LEU A 472 10.24 12.03 -20.01
CA LEU A 472 10.34 11.73 -21.43
C LEU A 472 11.76 11.26 -21.74
N SER A 473 11.90 10.10 -22.39
CA SER A 473 13.18 9.65 -22.94
C SER A 473 13.09 9.66 -24.48
N ASP A 474 13.90 10.49 -25.11
CA ASP A 474 13.97 10.65 -26.56
C ASP A 474 15.43 10.70 -27.01
N PRO A 475 16.00 9.57 -27.45
CA PRO A 475 17.37 9.49 -27.92
C PRO A 475 17.67 10.41 -29.11
N THR A 476 16.66 10.75 -29.93
CA THR A 476 16.84 11.54 -31.15
C THR A 476 17.23 12.98 -30.86
N LEU A 477 16.95 13.48 -29.65
CA LEU A 477 17.38 14.82 -29.20
C LEU A 477 18.91 14.99 -29.12
N ASN A 478 19.68 13.89 -29.16
CA ASN A 478 21.13 13.96 -29.22
C ASN A 478 21.68 13.95 -30.68
N TYR A 479 20.82 14.00 -31.68
CA TYR A 479 21.26 14.01 -33.07
C TYR A 479 21.29 15.42 -33.63
N GLN A 480 22.35 15.72 -34.42
CA GLN A 480 22.39 16.93 -35.18
C GLN A 480 21.38 16.85 -36.32
N GLN A 481 20.67 17.95 -36.55
CA GLN A 481 19.64 18.06 -37.58
C GLN A 481 19.97 19.23 -38.52
N ASP A 482 19.58 19.13 -39.77
CA ASP A 482 19.64 20.23 -40.73
C ASP A 482 18.48 21.23 -40.52
N SER A 483 18.43 22.28 -41.33
CA SER A 483 17.39 23.31 -41.27
C SER A 483 15.97 22.78 -41.56
N ARG A 484 15.85 21.55 -42.05
CA ARG A 484 14.57 20.86 -42.34
C ARG A 484 14.22 19.79 -41.29
N GLY A 485 15.02 19.68 -40.20
CA GLY A 485 14.81 18.70 -39.14
C GLY A 485 15.29 17.29 -39.49
N GLN A 486 16.06 17.10 -40.58
CA GLN A 486 16.57 15.78 -40.94
C GLN A 486 17.87 15.46 -40.20
N ILE A 487 18.01 14.23 -39.70
CA ILE A 487 19.18 13.77 -38.94
C ILE A 487 20.41 13.75 -39.86
N LEU A 488 21.43 14.55 -39.51
CA LEU A 488 22.73 14.56 -40.21
C LEU A 488 23.48 13.26 -39.89
N ARG A 489 24.07 12.68 -40.96
CA ARG A 489 24.81 11.43 -40.86
C ARG A 489 26.25 11.61 -41.35
N GLY A 490 27.17 10.92 -40.69
CA GLY A 490 28.56 10.85 -41.11
C GLY A 490 28.79 9.94 -42.31
N ALA A 491 30.01 9.86 -42.78
CA ALA A 491 30.40 9.05 -43.93
C ALA A 491 30.11 7.52 -43.74
N ASN A 492 30.06 7.07 -42.54
CA ASN A 492 29.68 5.68 -42.14
C ASN A 492 28.19 5.46 -42.00
N GLY A 493 27.33 6.44 -42.32
CA GLY A 493 25.89 6.40 -42.19
C GLY A 493 25.35 6.57 -40.77
N ALA A 494 26.22 6.66 -39.75
CA ALA A 494 25.80 6.87 -38.36
C ALA A 494 25.36 8.34 -38.12
N PRO A 495 24.37 8.60 -37.22
CA PRO A 495 23.98 9.96 -36.87
C PRO A 495 25.14 10.73 -36.28
N LEU A 496 25.20 12.01 -36.61
CA LEU A 496 26.12 12.95 -35.97
C LEU A 496 25.54 13.34 -34.62
N LEU A 497 26.32 13.16 -33.56
CA LEU A 497 25.87 13.43 -32.18
C LEU A 497 26.14 14.89 -31.81
N ILE A 498 25.23 15.49 -31.03
CA ILE A 498 25.44 16.80 -30.39
C ILE A 498 26.41 16.62 -29.22
N VAL A 499 26.17 15.59 -28.38
CA VAL A 499 27.03 15.21 -27.25
C VAL A 499 27.57 13.81 -27.52
N PRO A 500 28.89 13.60 -27.43
CA PRO A 500 29.47 12.27 -27.62
C PRO A 500 29.04 11.29 -26.54
N THR A 501 28.91 10.00 -26.88
CA THR A 501 28.46 8.93 -25.97
C THR A 501 29.36 8.74 -24.75
N SER A 502 30.62 9.17 -24.82
CA SER A 502 31.55 9.20 -23.68
C SER A 502 31.10 10.15 -22.55
N ASN A 503 30.32 11.18 -22.88
CA ASN A 503 29.69 12.06 -21.90
C ASN A 503 28.25 11.61 -21.62
N ALA A 504 28.10 10.48 -20.93
CA ALA A 504 26.80 9.86 -20.66
C ALA A 504 25.81 10.79 -19.92
N LEU A 505 26.30 11.65 -19.00
CA LEU A 505 25.47 12.63 -18.32
C LEU A 505 24.92 13.68 -19.30
N GLY A 506 25.79 14.28 -20.15
CA GLY A 506 25.37 15.25 -21.14
C GLY A 506 24.34 14.66 -22.11
N VAL A 507 24.55 13.42 -22.56
CA VAL A 507 23.56 12.71 -23.39
C VAL A 507 22.23 12.59 -22.63
N SER A 508 22.23 12.16 -21.37
CA SER A 508 21.00 12.02 -20.58
C SER A 508 20.32 13.37 -20.33
N GLN A 509 21.08 14.44 -20.11
CA GLN A 509 20.50 15.78 -19.92
C GLN A 509 19.78 16.29 -21.17
N LEU A 510 20.22 15.88 -22.37
CA LEU A 510 19.52 16.18 -23.63
C LEU A 510 18.34 15.24 -23.88
N THR A 511 18.49 13.92 -23.60
CA THR A 511 17.57 12.89 -24.08
C THR A 511 16.58 12.41 -23.04
N TYR A 512 16.77 12.73 -21.77
CA TYR A 512 15.92 12.29 -20.67
C TYR A 512 15.41 13.49 -19.88
N LEU A 513 14.21 13.95 -20.24
CA LEU A 513 13.66 15.24 -19.84
C LEU A 513 12.75 15.11 -18.61
N ASP A 514 12.97 15.99 -17.62
CA ASP A 514 12.10 16.12 -16.45
C ASP A 514 10.71 16.59 -16.87
N ARG A 515 9.68 15.76 -16.64
CA ARG A 515 8.28 16.04 -16.97
C ARG A 515 8.05 16.40 -18.45
N GLY A 516 8.92 15.91 -19.34
CA GLY A 516 8.81 16.17 -20.77
C GLY A 516 7.63 15.48 -21.44
N ALA A 517 7.10 14.41 -20.84
CA ALA A 517 5.89 13.74 -21.32
C ALA A 517 4.66 14.29 -20.59
N ARG A 518 3.68 14.79 -21.38
CA ARG A 518 2.39 15.28 -20.89
C ARG A 518 1.24 14.48 -21.48
N THR A 519 0.29 14.13 -20.65
CA THR A 519 -0.91 13.38 -21.00
C THR A 519 -2.12 14.12 -20.47
N GLU A 520 -3.11 14.32 -21.34
CA GLU A 520 -4.41 14.89 -20.99
C GLU A 520 -5.51 13.92 -21.40
N LYS A 521 -6.52 13.79 -20.54
CA LYS A 521 -7.67 12.95 -20.82
C LYS A 521 -8.92 13.51 -20.16
N GLU A 522 -10.01 13.45 -20.91
CA GLU A 522 -11.33 13.79 -20.41
C GLU A 522 -12.36 12.74 -20.81
N TYR A 523 -13.33 12.50 -19.95
CA TYR A 523 -14.45 11.62 -20.26
C TYR A 523 -15.65 11.87 -19.35
N LEU A 524 -16.85 11.72 -19.93
CA LEU A 524 -18.12 11.76 -19.22
C LEU A 524 -18.64 10.34 -19.01
N ARG A 525 -19.10 10.03 -17.80
CA ARG A 525 -19.69 8.74 -17.45
C ARG A 525 -21.00 8.93 -16.69
N TYR A 526 -21.94 8.00 -16.93
CA TYR A 526 -23.23 7.96 -16.27
C TYR A 526 -23.33 6.75 -15.34
N PHE A 527 -23.87 6.98 -14.15
CA PHE A 527 -24.01 5.98 -13.09
C PHE A 527 -25.47 5.87 -12.67
N PRO A 528 -26.29 5.09 -13.39
CA PRO A 528 -27.61 4.75 -12.94
C PRO A 528 -27.54 3.86 -11.71
N SER A 529 -28.48 4.06 -10.78
CA SER A 529 -28.61 3.22 -9.59
C SER A 529 -30.09 3.03 -9.25
N LEU A 530 -30.44 1.80 -8.87
CA LEU A 530 -31.77 1.44 -8.39
C LEU A 530 -31.61 0.50 -7.19
N ASN A 531 -32.17 0.89 -6.07
CA ASN A 531 -32.20 0.10 -4.85
C ASN A 531 -33.67 -0.14 -4.46
N ALA A 532 -34.01 -1.37 -4.18
CA ALA A 532 -35.35 -1.78 -3.72
C ALA A 532 -35.23 -2.47 -2.35
N SER A 533 -36.16 -2.19 -1.48
CA SER A 533 -36.31 -2.86 -0.19
C SER A 533 -37.79 -3.22 0.01
N TYR A 534 -38.07 -4.51 0.21
CA TYR A 534 -39.42 -5.01 0.41
C TYR A 534 -39.56 -5.69 1.77
N ASN A 535 -40.48 -5.22 2.58
CA ASN A 535 -40.79 -5.79 3.89
C ASN A 535 -41.88 -6.83 3.71
N PHE A 536 -41.53 -8.12 3.71
CA PHE A 536 -42.52 -9.21 3.74
C PHE A 536 -43.32 -9.20 5.04
N GLN A 537 -42.56 -8.97 6.15
CA GLN A 537 -43.03 -8.80 7.51
C GLN A 537 -42.19 -7.70 8.17
N GLU A 538 -42.56 -7.23 9.36
CA GLU A 538 -41.83 -6.21 10.09
C GLU A 538 -40.35 -6.58 10.27
N ASN A 539 -40.06 -7.86 10.43
CA ASN A 539 -38.75 -8.42 10.74
C ASN A 539 -38.14 -9.26 9.59
N LEU A 540 -38.75 -9.29 8.40
CA LEU A 540 -38.25 -10.02 7.23
C LEU A 540 -38.23 -9.09 6.03
N ILE A 541 -37.00 -8.73 5.60
CA ILE A 541 -36.76 -7.73 4.55
C ILE A 541 -35.93 -8.35 3.43
N ALA A 542 -36.41 -8.20 2.18
CA ALA A 542 -35.59 -8.44 1.01
C ALA A 542 -35.08 -7.13 0.45
N ARG A 543 -33.82 -7.15 0.02
CA ARG A 543 -33.20 -6.01 -0.68
C ARG A 543 -32.65 -6.46 -2.03
N ALA A 544 -32.76 -5.60 -3.01
CA ALA A 544 -32.15 -5.78 -4.32
C ALA A 544 -31.54 -4.45 -4.76
N SER A 545 -30.42 -4.50 -5.45
CA SER A 545 -29.82 -3.31 -6.03
C SER A 545 -29.17 -3.60 -7.37
N TYR A 546 -29.27 -2.64 -8.27
CA TYR A 546 -28.55 -2.58 -9.53
C TYR A 546 -27.88 -1.21 -9.66
N TYR A 547 -26.57 -1.19 -9.94
CA TYR A 547 -25.85 0.04 -10.10
C TYR A 547 -24.63 -0.09 -11.00
N HIS A 548 -24.23 1.05 -11.59
CA HIS A 548 -22.99 1.19 -12.32
C HIS A 548 -21.94 1.87 -11.46
N SER A 549 -20.69 1.51 -11.69
CA SER A 549 -19.52 2.11 -11.03
C SER A 549 -18.31 2.10 -11.97
N VAL A 550 -17.26 2.83 -11.60
CA VAL A 550 -16.05 2.99 -12.40
C VAL A 550 -14.80 2.74 -11.57
N GLY A 551 -13.83 2.03 -12.16
CA GLY A 551 -12.46 1.96 -11.62
C GLY A 551 -11.54 2.85 -12.46
N ARG A 552 -11.11 3.98 -11.88
CA ARG A 552 -10.20 4.91 -12.55
C ARG A 552 -8.79 4.37 -12.53
N PRO A 553 -7.99 4.60 -13.56
CA PRO A 553 -6.55 4.39 -13.51
C PRO A 553 -5.94 5.21 -12.37
N ASN A 554 -4.87 4.73 -11.75
CA ASN A 554 -4.15 5.50 -10.74
C ASN A 554 -3.27 6.59 -11.37
N PHE A 555 -2.80 7.56 -10.60
CA PHE A 555 -1.99 8.66 -11.09
C PHE A 555 -0.70 8.22 -11.80
N ILE A 556 -0.07 7.12 -11.36
CA ILE A 556 1.13 6.59 -12.01
C ILE A 556 0.85 6.12 -13.44
N GLN A 557 -0.35 5.61 -13.71
CA GLN A 557 -0.75 5.17 -15.05
C GLN A 557 -0.88 6.34 -16.04
N TYR A 558 -1.16 7.53 -15.56
CA TYR A 558 -1.21 8.74 -16.38
C TYR A 558 0.13 9.47 -16.47
N SER A 559 0.95 9.43 -15.42
CA SER A 559 2.25 10.13 -15.33
C SER A 559 3.45 9.20 -15.34
N GLY A 560 3.30 7.96 -15.80
CA GLY A 560 4.30 6.91 -15.68
C GLY A 560 5.54 7.07 -16.55
N GLY A 561 5.47 7.96 -17.52
CA GLY A 561 6.60 8.24 -18.40
C GLY A 561 6.39 7.76 -19.83
N PHE A 562 7.27 8.23 -20.68
CA PHE A 562 7.28 8.01 -22.11
C PHE A 562 8.72 7.84 -22.55
N THR A 563 9.02 6.74 -23.23
CA THR A 563 10.36 6.48 -23.79
C THR A 563 10.22 6.26 -25.28
N LEU A 564 10.88 7.10 -26.04
CA LEU A 564 10.96 6.96 -27.49
C LEU A 564 12.12 6.01 -27.86
N PRO A 565 11.99 5.27 -28.99
CA PRO A 565 13.09 4.50 -29.54
C PRO A 565 14.17 5.40 -30.10
N ASP A 566 15.35 4.87 -30.26
CA ASP A 566 16.40 5.47 -31.07
C ASP A 566 16.09 5.18 -32.53
N THR A 567 15.62 6.20 -33.26
CA THR A 567 15.19 6.08 -34.66
C THR A 567 16.32 5.82 -35.65
N SER A 568 17.59 5.95 -35.24
CA SER A 568 18.74 5.54 -36.04
C SER A 568 19.02 4.05 -36.00
N ASN A 569 18.36 3.32 -35.07
CA ASN A 569 18.50 1.88 -34.95
C ASN A 569 17.19 1.15 -35.36
N PRO A 570 17.28 -0.07 -35.90
CA PRO A 570 16.08 -0.79 -36.30
C PRO A 570 15.20 -1.17 -35.10
N PRO A 571 13.87 -1.36 -35.30
CA PRO A 571 12.96 -1.84 -34.29
C PRO A 571 13.41 -3.15 -33.66
N SER A 572 13.29 -3.24 -32.35
CA SER A 572 13.59 -4.46 -31.59
C SER A 572 12.87 -4.44 -30.23
N ALA A 573 12.89 -5.55 -29.50
CA ALA A 573 12.34 -5.63 -28.14
C ALA A 573 13.00 -4.63 -27.17
N GLY A 574 14.24 -4.20 -27.41
CA GLY A 574 14.97 -3.21 -26.63
C GLY A 574 14.89 -1.79 -27.20
N ASN A 575 14.42 -1.64 -28.45
CA ASN A 575 14.31 -0.36 -29.14
C ASN A 575 12.89 -0.18 -29.68
N ARG A 576 11.99 0.28 -28.83
CA ARG A 576 10.57 0.45 -29.10
C ARG A 576 9.99 1.58 -28.26
N ILE A 577 8.82 2.07 -28.62
CA ILE A 577 8.07 3.05 -27.84
C ILE A 577 7.59 2.37 -26.55
N THR A 578 7.91 2.95 -25.40
CA THR A 578 7.35 2.50 -24.11
C THR A 578 6.64 3.66 -23.45
N LEU A 579 5.37 3.45 -23.13
CA LEU A 579 4.56 4.52 -22.55
C LEU A 579 3.45 3.97 -21.67
N ASN A 580 2.96 4.80 -20.76
CA ASN A 580 1.66 4.58 -20.14
C ASN A 580 0.57 5.09 -21.10
N ASN A 581 -0.38 4.22 -21.41
CA ASN A 581 -1.39 4.49 -22.41
C ASN A 581 -2.41 5.54 -21.93
N ALA A 582 -2.29 6.76 -22.43
CA ALA A 582 -3.27 7.81 -22.19
C ALA A 582 -4.67 7.46 -22.70
N ALA A 583 -4.76 6.62 -23.74
CA ALA A 583 -6.03 6.17 -24.29
C ALA A 583 -6.74 5.10 -23.43
N ILE A 584 -6.10 4.59 -22.36
CA ILE A 584 -6.70 3.58 -21.49
C ILE A 584 -8.03 4.11 -20.92
N LYS A 585 -9.09 3.34 -21.10
CA LYS A 585 -10.43 3.67 -20.57
C LYS A 585 -10.51 3.24 -19.12
N ALA A 586 -11.09 4.09 -18.29
CA ALA A 586 -11.49 3.65 -16.96
C ALA A 586 -12.43 2.43 -17.08
N TRP A 587 -12.12 1.34 -16.40
CA TRP A 587 -12.98 0.16 -16.43
C TRP A 587 -14.30 0.43 -15.73
N SER A 588 -15.37 -0.13 -16.27
CA SER A 588 -16.71 0.05 -15.76
C SER A 588 -17.24 -1.26 -15.19
N ALA A 589 -18.06 -1.17 -14.15
CA ALA A 589 -18.67 -2.32 -13.53
C ALA A 589 -20.17 -2.14 -13.37
N ARG A 590 -20.93 -3.17 -13.77
CA ARG A 590 -22.35 -3.34 -13.52
C ARG A 590 -22.52 -4.36 -12.41
N THR A 591 -23.19 -3.96 -11.34
CA THR A 591 -23.35 -4.79 -10.14
C THR A 591 -24.81 -5.04 -9.84
N VAL A 592 -25.16 -6.30 -9.59
CA VAL A 592 -26.43 -6.74 -9.02
C VAL A 592 -26.16 -7.33 -7.65
N ASN A 593 -26.87 -6.88 -6.65
CA ASN A 593 -26.87 -7.47 -5.30
C ASN A 593 -28.30 -7.83 -4.92
N VAL A 594 -28.45 -8.96 -4.25
CA VAL A 594 -29.69 -9.37 -3.59
C VAL A 594 -29.37 -9.80 -2.17
N ARG A 595 -30.25 -9.50 -1.23
CA ARG A 595 -30.06 -9.84 0.18
C ARG A 595 -31.40 -10.11 0.86
N LEU A 596 -31.44 -11.14 1.70
CA LEU A 596 -32.56 -11.43 2.59
C LEU A 596 -32.08 -11.24 4.03
N GLU A 597 -32.84 -10.48 4.80
CA GLU A 597 -32.51 -10.13 6.19
C GLU A 597 -33.69 -10.51 7.10
N ARG A 598 -33.42 -11.22 8.18
CA ARG A 598 -34.39 -11.47 9.22
C ARG A 598 -33.87 -10.98 10.56
N TYR A 599 -34.71 -10.23 11.24
CA TYR A 599 -34.42 -9.66 12.54
C TYR A 599 -35.18 -10.47 13.63
N PHE A 600 -34.52 -10.66 14.77
CA PHE A 600 -35.11 -11.37 15.91
C PHE A 600 -35.23 -10.42 17.09
N GLU A 601 -36.13 -10.72 18.00
CA GLU A 601 -36.25 -10.03 19.28
C GLU A 601 -34.92 -10.09 20.04
N GLY A 602 -34.58 -9.05 20.81
CA GLY A 602 -33.38 -9.01 21.63
C GLY A 602 -32.07 -8.86 20.88
N VAL A 603 -32.01 -8.07 19.77
CA VAL A 603 -30.78 -7.78 19.02
C VAL A 603 -30.25 -8.98 18.21
N GLY A 604 -31.12 -9.69 17.53
CA GLY A 604 -30.75 -10.77 16.61
C GLY A 604 -30.92 -10.37 15.17
N GLN A 605 -30.02 -10.84 14.32
CA GLN A 605 -30.09 -10.66 12.87
C GLN A 605 -29.44 -11.84 12.15
N ILE A 606 -30.07 -12.31 11.10
CA ILE A 606 -29.46 -13.19 10.10
C ILE A 606 -29.63 -12.57 8.72
N SER A 607 -28.62 -12.59 7.90
CA SER A 607 -28.72 -12.14 6.51
C SER A 607 -27.93 -13.05 5.59
N LEU A 608 -28.48 -13.27 4.39
CA LEU A 608 -27.84 -13.96 3.29
C LEU A 608 -27.86 -13.05 2.08
N GLY A 609 -26.74 -12.80 1.50
CA GLY A 609 -26.55 -11.96 0.31
C GLY A 609 -25.90 -12.73 -0.83
N ALA A 610 -26.22 -12.33 -2.05
CA ALA A 610 -25.53 -12.76 -3.25
C ALA A 610 -25.27 -11.56 -4.14
N PHE A 611 -24.13 -11.55 -4.81
CA PHE A 611 -23.78 -10.49 -5.73
C PHE A 611 -23.16 -11.04 -7.02
N ARG A 612 -23.35 -10.28 -8.09
CA ARG A 612 -22.65 -10.47 -9.35
C ARG A 612 -22.21 -9.12 -9.87
N ARG A 613 -20.92 -9.00 -10.17
CA ARG A 613 -20.30 -7.83 -10.77
C ARG A 613 -19.69 -8.20 -12.10
N THR A 614 -20.09 -7.50 -13.14
CA THR A 614 -19.60 -7.63 -14.51
C THR A 614 -18.72 -6.42 -14.80
N ILE A 615 -17.47 -6.65 -15.16
CA ILE A 615 -16.44 -5.61 -15.35
C ILE A 615 -16.05 -5.61 -16.82
N ASP A 616 -16.17 -4.46 -17.45
CA ASP A 616 -15.77 -4.18 -18.82
C ASP A 616 -14.52 -3.29 -18.83
N ASP A 617 -13.72 -3.33 -19.90
CA ASP A 617 -12.52 -2.51 -20.10
C ASP A 617 -11.42 -2.72 -19.03
N PHE A 618 -11.25 -3.94 -18.49
CA PHE A 618 -10.21 -4.22 -17.50
C PHE A 618 -8.80 -3.98 -18.07
N PHE A 619 -7.81 -3.68 -17.22
CA PHE A 619 -6.46 -3.31 -17.66
C PHE A 619 -5.54 -4.53 -17.80
N GLY A 620 -4.77 -4.55 -18.90
CA GLY A 620 -3.69 -5.50 -19.16
C GLY A 620 -2.46 -4.80 -19.75
N ALA A 621 -1.34 -5.52 -19.85
CA ALA A 621 -0.15 -5.06 -20.55
C ALA A 621 -0.07 -5.70 -21.93
N THR A 622 0.40 -4.96 -22.94
CA THR A 622 0.55 -5.43 -24.32
C THR A 622 1.73 -4.81 -25.05
N VAL A 623 2.08 -5.45 -26.15
CA VAL A 623 2.98 -4.91 -27.18
C VAL A 623 2.25 -5.03 -28.52
N PHE A 624 2.20 -3.95 -29.28
CA PHE A 624 1.52 -3.92 -30.60
C PHE A 624 2.19 -2.94 -31.56
N ALA A 625 1.98 -3.12 -32.84
CA ALA A 625 2.35 -2.14 -33.87
C ALA A 625 1.39 -0.95 -33.83
N PRO A 626 1.88 0.29 -33.70
CA PRO A 626 1.03 1.45 -33.56
C PRO A 626 0.27 1.77 -34.84
N THR A 627 -0.93 2.32 -34.71
CA THR A 627 -1.62 2.96 -35.82
C THR A 627 -1.24 4.44 -35.92
N PRO A 628 -1.39 5.10 -37.09
CA PRO A 628 -1.17 6.54 -37.21
C PRO A 628 -1.97 7.37 -36.20
N GLU A 629 -3.23 6.95 -35.93
CA GLU A 629 -4.11 7.63 -34.97
C GLU A 629 -3.58 7.48 -33.54
N PHE A 630 -3.03 6.32 -33.20
CA PHE A 630 -2.40 6.10 -31.89
C PHE A 630 -1.18 7.00 -31.71
N LEU A 631 -0.29 7.08 -32.71
CA LEU A 631 0.89 7.94 -32.67
C LEU A 631 0.49 9.42 -32.57
N ALA A 632 -0.55 9.84 -33.29
CA ALA A 632 -1.05 11.21 -33.25
C ALA A 632 -1.56 11.62 -31.85
N LEU A 633 -2.08 10.69 -31.03
CA LEU A 633 -2.46 10.97 -29.63
C LEU A 633 -1.27 11.47 -28.79
N TYR A 634 -0.06 11.10 -29.18
CA TYR A 634 1.18 11.44 -28.47
C TYR A 634 2.04 12.46 -29.24
N GLY A 635 1.51 13.01 -30.33
CA GLY A 635 2.23 13.97 -31.20
C GLY A 635 3.43 13.38 -31.93
N LEU A 636 3.43 12.05 -32.14
CA LEU A 636 4.50 11.33 -32.83
C LEU A 636 4.22 11.25 -34.34
N ASP A 637 5.26 11.47 -35.14
CA ASP A 637 5.18 11.36 -36.60
C ASP A 637 5.07 9.89 -37.02
N PRO A 638 3.98 9.46 -37.69
CA PRO A 638 3.82 8.08 -38.15
C PRO A 638 4.89 7.64 -39.14
N SER A 639 5.50 8.58 -39.94
CA SER A 639 6.57 8.26 -40.88
C SER A 639 7.87 7.86 -40.17
N GLU A 640 8.12 8.41 -38.97
CA GLU A 640 9.31 8.15 -38.18
C GLU A 640 9.11 7.01 -37.19
N TYR A 641 8.00 7.01 -36.47
CA TYR A 641 7.74 6.09 -35.34
C TYR A 641 6.86 4.89 -35.69
N GLY A 642 6.22 4.88 -36.88
CA GLY A 642 5.35 3.79 -37.30
C GLY A 642 5.99 2.39 -37.35
N PRO A 643 7.29 2.24 -37.67
CA PRO A 643 7.96 0.94 -37.66
C PRO A 643 8.20 0.34 -36.26
N TYR A 644 8.10 1.11 -35.19
CA TYR A 644 8.44 0.69 -33.83
C TYR A 644 7.23 0.20 -33.07
N ASP A 645 7.33 -0.98 -32.46
CA ASP A 645 6.29 -1.51 -31.57
C ASP A 645 6.08 -0.60 -30.35
N VAL A 646 4.85 -0.62 -29.83
CA VAL A 646 4.46 0.07 -28.62
C VAL A 646 4.25 -0.94 -27.48
N ALA A 647 5.05 -0.81 -26.43
CA ALA A 647 4.82 -1.50 -25.15
C ALA A 647 4.02 -0.59 -24.21
N THR A 648 2.83 -1.00 -23.84
CA THR A 648 1.91 -0.19 -23.05
C THR A 648 0.89 -1.02 -22.29
N GLN A 649 0.03 -0.35 -21.55
CA GLN A 649 -1.18 -0.93 -20.99
C GLN A 649 -2.35 -0.78 -21.96
N TYR A 650 -3.30 -1.69 -21.91
CA TYR A 650 -4.49 -1.68 -22.74
C TYR A 650 -5.72 -2.15 -21.96
N ASN A 651 -6.91 -1.87 -22.47
CA ASN A 651 -8.13 -2.47 -21.96
C ASN A 651 -8.28 -3.87 -22.57
N VAL A 652 -8.30 -4.88 -21.71
CA VAL A 652 -8.43 -6.28 -22.12
C VAL A 652 -9.78 -6.49 -22.81
N PRO A 653 -9.81 -7.10 -24.01
CA PRO A 653 -11.08 -7.47 -24.65
C PRO A 653 -11.82 -8.51 -23.79
N GLY A 654 -13.15 -8.38 -23.72
CA GLY A 654 -13.99 -9.30 -22.98
C GLY A 654 -14.40 -8.80 -21.61
N VAL A 655 -15.06 -9.66 -20.87
CA VAL A 655 -15.76 -9.33 -19.64
C VAL A 655 -15.22 -10.17 -18.50
N VAL A 656 -14.86 -9.51 -17.41
CA VAL A 656 -14.52 -10.19 -16.16
C VAL A 656 -15.71 -10.14 -15.23
N ARG A 657 -16.00 -11.28 -14.57
CA ARG A 657 -17.12 -11.39 -13.62
C ARG A 657 -16.57 -11.76 -12.25
N THR A 658 -17.06 -11.08 -11.24
CA THR A 658 -16.90 -11.53 -9.85
C THR A 658 -18.29 -11.86 -9.30
N GLU A 659 -18.40 -13.03 -8.69
CA GLU A 659 -19.65 -13.51 -8.08
C GLU A 659 -19.34 -13.98 -6.66
N GLY A 660 -20.30 -13.80 -5.76
CA GLY A 660 -20.11 -14.26 -4.40
C GLY A 660 -21.38 -14.32 -3.58
N LEU A 661 -21.22 -14.99 -2.46
CA LEU A 661 -22.22 -15.09 -1.40
C LEU A 661 -21.63 -14.47 -0.13
N ASP A 662 -22.47 -13.78 0.61
CA ASP A 662 -22.15 -13.30 1.95
C ASP A 662 -23.22 -13.74 2.95
N PHE A 663 -22.76 -14.10 4.14
CA PHE A 663 -23.58 -14.52 5.25
C PHE A 663 -23.23 -13.68 6.48
N SER A 664 -24.22 -13.23 7.22
CA SER A 664 -24.03 -12.56 8.51
C SER A 664 -25.08 -13.06 9.51
N TYR A 665 -24.63 -13.39 10.70
CA TYR A 665 -25.46 -13.72 11.84
C TYR A 665 -24.95 -12.99 13.07
N LYS A 666 -25.86 -12.40 13.83
CA LYS A 666 -25.60 -11.79 15.13
C LYS A 666 -26.79 -12.03 16.04
N GLN A 667 -26.54 -12.42 17.29
CA GLN A 667 -27.61 -12.59 18.27
C GLN A 667 -27.12 -12.38 19.69
N ALA A 668 -27.94 -11.72 20.51
CA ALA A 668 -27.81 -11.74 21.94
C ALA A 668 -28.53 -13.00 22.47
N LEU A 669 -27.84 -13.84 23.24
CA LEU A 669 -28.36 -15.11 23.74
C LEU A 669 -29.19 -14.90 25.04
N THR A 670 -30.29 -14.18 24.90
CA THR A 670 -31.15 -13.78 26.02
C THR A 670 -31.89 -14.95 26.70
N PHE A 671 -31.99 -16.07 25.99
CA PHE A 671 -32.61 -17.32 26.50
C PHE A 671 -31.68 -18.09 27.45
N LEU A 672 -30.41 -17.72 27.57
CA LEU A 672 -29.48 -18.38 28.48
C LEU A 672 -29.78 -18.06 29.94
N PRO A 673 -29.36 -18.92 30.88
CA PRO A 673 -29.48 -18.69 32.33
C PRO A 673 -28.87 -17.33 32.75
N SER A 674 -29.27 -16.84 33.90
CA SER A 674 -28.88 -15.51 34.41
C SER A 674 -27.36 -15.28 34.42
N TRP A 675 -26.58 -16.32 34.70
CA TRP A 675 -25.10 -16.26 34.69
C TRP A 675 -24.52 -16.07 33.31
N ALA A 676 -25.21 -16.48 32.24
CA ALA A 676 -24.77 -16.31 30.85
C ALA A 676 -25.54 -15.21 30.06
N ARG A 677 -26.53 -14.56 30.71
CA ARG A 677 -27.20 -13.39 30.08
C ARG A 677 -26.17 -12.31 29.76
N GLY A 678 -26.29 -11.68 28.58
CA GLY A 678 -25.33 -10.70 28.10
C GLY A 678 -24.24 -11.28 27.18
N VAL A 679 -24.32 -12.57 26.91
CA VAL A 679 -23.52 -13.20 25.84
C VAL A 679 -24.13 -12.79 24.49
N GLN A 680 -23.29 -12.32 23.59
CA GLN A 680 -23.64 -12.10 22.19
C GLN A 680 -22.64 -12.85 21.31
N VAL A 681 -23.15 -13.41 20.23
CA VAL A 681 -22.35 -14.09 19.20
C VAL A 681 -22.55 -13.40 17.86
N PHE A 682 -21.52 -13.42 17.04
CA PHE A 682 -21.64 -13.03 15.65
C PHE A 682 -20.79 -13.94 14.75
N VAL A 683 -21.25 -14.12 13.52
CA VAL A 683 -20.54 -14.83 12.46
C VAL A 683 -20.78 -14.08 11.16
N ASN A 684 -19.69 -13.74 10.45
CA ASN A 684 -19.74 -13.22 9.11
C ASN A 684 -18.86 -14.09 8.21
N GLY A 685 -19.32 -14.37 7.02
CA GLY A 685 -18.55 -15.14 6.04
C GLY A 685 -18.81 -14.64 4.64
N SER A 686 -17.81 -14.75 3.80
CA SER A 686 -17.94 -14.49 2.37
C SER A 686 -17.19 -15.56 1.57
N ALA A 687 -17.81 -15.96 0.47
CA ALA A 687 -17.20 -16.81 -0.54
C ALA A 687 -17.42 -16.17 -1.91
N GLN A 688 -16.37 -16.06 -2.69
CA GLN A 688 -16.42 -15.37 -3.99
C GLN A 688 -15.48 -16.02 -5.01
N ARG A 689 -15.78 -15.84 -6.27
CA ARG A 689 -14.98 -16.33 -7.39
C ARG A 689 -14.85 -15.27 -8.47
N VAL A 690 -13.78 -15.38 -9.25
CA VAL A 690 -13.55 -14.60 -10.47
C VAL A 690 -13.72 -15.53 -11.66
N LEU A 691 -14.44 -15.06 -12.66
CA LEU A 691 -14.69 -15.74 -13.94
C LEU A 691 -14.24 -14.79 -15.05
N GLY A 692 -13.58 -15.29 -16.07
CA GLY A 692 -13.08 -14.51 -17.21
C GLY A 692 -11.74 -15.01 -17.71
N ASP A 693 -11.08 -14.23 -18.54
CA ASP A 693 -9.79 -14.61 -19.14
C ASP A 693 -8.72 -14.84 -18.06
N GLU A 694 -7.99 -15.95 -18.14
CA GLU A 694 -6.93 -16.33 -17.20
C GLU A 694 -5.75 -15.35 -17.21
N THR A 695 -5.58 -14.56 -18.25
CA THR A 695 -4.55 -13.52 -18.36
C THR A 695 -4.77 -12.36 -17.41
N ILE A 696 -5.98 -12.23 -16.84
CA ILE A 696 -6.36 -11.16 -15.95
C ILE A 696 -5.92 -11.46 -14.53
N SER A 697 -5.00 -10.66 -14.02
CA SER A 697 -4.50 -10.78 -12.66
C SER A 697 -5.28 -9.89 -11.70
N PHE A 698 -6.18 -10.49 -10.89
CA PHE A 698 -6.72 -9.85 -9.70
C PHE A 698 -5.78 -10.08 -8.51
N ALA A 699 -4.73 -9.27 -8.41
CA ALA A 699 -3.80 -9.37 -7.31
C ALA A 699 -4.50 -9.14 -5.97
N GLY A 700 -4.28 -10.03 -5.01
CA GLY A 700 -4.86 -9.94 -3.68
C GLY A 700 -6.31 -10.43 -3.57
N PHE A 701 -6.87 -11.05 -4.60
CA PHE A 701 -8.20 -11.65 -4.54
C PHE A 701 -8.27 -12.77 -3.49
N VAL A 702 -9.19 -12.62 -2.54
CA VAL A 702 -9.41 -13.58 -1.45
C VAL A 702 -10.70 -14.32 -1.68
N PRO A 703 -10.68 -15.60 -2.08
CA PRO A 703 -11.89 -16.33 -2.41
C PRO A 703 -12.78 -16.64 -1.21
N ARG A 704 -12.22 -16.72 -0.02
CA ARG A 704 -12.96 -17.01 1.22
C ARG A 704 -12.44 -16.18 2.38
N SER A 705 -13.33 -15.52 3.11
CA SER A 705 -13.01 -14.82 4.33
C SER A 705 -14.14 -14.97 5.34
N GLY A 706 -13.83 -14.86 6.62
CA GLY A 706 -14.81 -14.93 7.68
C GLY A 706 -14.32 -14.26 8.95
N SER A 707 -15.26 -13.78 9.73
CA SER A 707 -15.02 -13.31 11.09
C SER A 707 -16.14 -13.80 12.01
N TRP A 708 -15.79 -14.25 13.19
CA TRP A 708 -16.74 -14.64 14.21
C TRP A 708 -16.25 -14.23 15.57
N GLY A 709 -17.16 -14.17 16.52
CA GLY A 709 -16.76 -13.79 17.86
C GLY A 709 -17.86 -13.97 18.88
N VAL A 710 -17.41 -13.93 20.12
CA VAL A 710 -18.25 -14.01 21.32
C VAL A 710 -17.95 -12.80 22.18
N SER A 711 -18.97 -12.14 22.68
CA SER A 711 -18.81 -11.07 23.68
C SER A 711 -19.70 -11.35 24.89
N LEU A 712 -19.16 -11.05 26.06
CA LEU A 712 -19.90 -11.07 27.32
C LEU A 712 -19.91 -9.65 27.88
N THR A 713 -21.09 -9.08 28.06
CA THR A 713 -21.28 -7.75 28.63
C THR A 713 -21.99 -7.87 29.99
N ARG A 714 -21.40 -7.24 31.01
CA ARG A 714 -21.89 -7.14 32.37
C ARG A 714 -21.84 -5.68 32.83
N PRO A 715 -22.55 -5.31 33.88
CA PRO A 715 -22.54 -3.92 34.36
C PRO A 715 -21.14 -3.36 34.69
N ARG A 716 -20.22 -4.22 35.14
CA ARG A 716 -18.88 -3.83 35.57
C ARG A 716 -17.77 -4.23 34.58
N TYR A 717 -18.05 -5.13 33.65
CA TYR A 717 -17.03 -5.56 32.68
C TYR A 717 -17.65 -6.00 31.36
N ASN A 718 -16.87 -5.88 30.33
CA ASN A 718 -17.13 -6.51 29.06
C ASN A 718 -15.85 -7.19 28.55
N VAL A 719 -16.03 -8.30 27.86
CA VAL A 719 -14.96 -8.99 27.15
C VAL A 719 -15.48 -9.49 25.81
N ARG A 720 -14.66 -9.39 24.80
CA ARG A 720 -14.96 -9.85 23.45
C ARG A 720 -13.76 -10.56 22.87
N VAL A 721 -13.99 -11.72 22.30
CA VAL A 721 -13.01 -12.50 21.53
C VAL A 721 -13.47 -12.56 20.09
N ASN A 722 -12.60 -12.17 19.17
CA ASN A 722 -12.85 -12.16 17.74
C ASN A 722 -11.84 -13.06 17.03
N TRP A 723 -12.32 -13.83 16.08
CA TRP A 723 -11.53 -14.59 15.14
C TRP A 723 -11.73 -14.00 13.74
N ASN A 724 -10.63 -13.74 13.04
CA ASN A 724 -10.64 -13.18 11.70
C ASN A 724 -9.85 -14.10 10.76
N TYR A 725 -10.56 -14.82 9.90
CA TYR A 725 -10.00 -15.74 8.93
C TYR A 725 -9.89 -15.07 7.56
N ARG A 726 -8.73 -15.22 6.96
CA ARG A 726 -8.49 -14.88 5.55
C ARG A 726 -7.97 -16.13 4.84
N GLY A 727 -8.64 -16.53 3.76
CA GLY A 727 -8.23 -17.64 2.92
C GLY A 727 -6.99 -17.35 2.09
N LEU A 728 -6.51 -18.35 1.40
CA LEU A 728 -5.41 -18.26 0.45
C LEU A 728 -5.76 -17.21 -0.64
N ALA A 729 -4.90 -16.23 -0.84
CA ALA A 729 -5.07 -15.19 -1.85
C ALA A 729 -4.06 -15.36 -2.99
N ARG A 730 -4.55 -15.42 -4.22
CA ARG A 730 -3.73 -15.38 -5.43
C ARG A 730 -3.35 -13.93 -5.73
N ASN A 731 -2.06 -13.69 -5.91
CA ASN A 731 -1.50 -12.40 -6.28
C ASN A 731 -1.01 -12.41 -7.73
N ASN A 732 0.03 -11.62 -8.02
CA ASN A 732 0.57 -11.47 -9.35
C ASN A 732 1.12 -12.78 -9.91
N ARG A 733 0.95 -12.97 -11.23
CA ARG A 733 1.61 -14.03 -11.98
C ARG A 733 3.12 -13.77 -11.98
N VAL A 734 3.88 -14.84 -11.89
CA VAL A 734 5.34 -14.81 -12.05
C VAL A 734 5.66 -15.30 -13.46
N ASN A 735 6.33 -14.44 -14.24
CA ASN A 735 6.75 -14.73 -15.60
C ASN A 735 8.28 -14.68 -15.68
N GLY A 736 8.86 -15.45 -16.56
CA GLY A 736 10.29 -15.46 -16.84
C GLY A 736 10.68 -16.64 -17.70
N ALA A 737 11.91 -16.63 -18.21
CA ALA A 737 12.45 -17.77 -18.94
C ALA A 737 12.49 -19.01 -18.04
N SER A 738 11.94 -20.12 -18.52
CA SER A 738 11.86 -21.40 -17.81
C SER A 738 11.04 -21.40 -16.52
N ILE A 739 10.20 -20.40 -16.27
CA ILE A 739 9.19 -20.42 -15.22
C ILE A 739 7.94 -21.10 -15.77
N GLU A 740 7.40 -22.04 -15.00
CA GLU A 740 6.22 -22.81 -15.39
C GLU A 740 5.01 -21.89 -15.59
N PRO A 741 4.26 -22.01 -16.70
CA PRO A 741 2.98 -21.32 -16.87
C PRO A 741 2.04 -21.63 -15.71
N GLY A 742 1.35 -20.61 -15.22
CA GLY A 742 0.47 -20.77 -14.04
C GLY A 742 1.19 -20.64 -12.69
N THR A 743 2.44 -20.18 -12.68
CA THR A 743 3.13 -19.80 -11.43
C THR A 743 2.63 -18.44 -10.94
N PHE A 744 2.23 -18.41 -9.67
CA PHE A 744 1.73 -17.19 -9.01
C PHE A 744 2.38 -16.98 -7.65
N ASN A 745 2.37 -15.73 -7.23
CA ASN A 745 2.55 -15.37 -5.83
C ASN A 745 1.25 -15.63 -5.06
N TRP A 746 1.35 -16.19 -3.86
CA TRP A 746 0.23 -16.52 -2.99
C TRP A 746 0.47 -15.97 -1.59
N THR A 747 -0.50 -15.25 -1.04
CA THR A 747 -0.52 -14.96 0.39
C THR A 747 -1.22 -16.10 1.11
N SER A 748 -0.57 -16.70 2.10
CA SER A 748 -1.10 -17.83 2.86
C SER A 748 -2.37 -17.48 3.61
N LYS A 749 -3.18 -18.51 3.89
CA LYS A 749 -4.31 -18.39 4.83
C LYS A 749 -3.80 -17.98 6.21
N ARG A 750 -4.59 -17.19 6.92
CA ARG A 750 -4.27 -16.75 8.28
C ARG A 750 -5.53 -16.62 9.14
N LEU A 751 -5.37 -16.83 10.44
CA LEU A 751 -6.41 -16.66 11.44
C LEU A 751 -5.88 -15.74 12.54
N TYR A 752 -6.39 -14.53 12.63
CA TYR A 752 -6.11 -13.63 13.74
C TYR A 752 -7.13 -13.81 14.85
N VAL A 753 -6.65 -13.84 16.08
CA VAL A 753 -7.47 -13.88 17.28
C VAL A 753 -7.22 -12.62 18.08
N ASP A 754 -8.26 -11.85 18.33
CA ASP A 754 -8.20 -10.60 19.08
C ASP A 754 -9.03 -10.70 20.34
N VAL A 755 -8.51 -10.22 21.47
CA VAL A 755 -9.23 -10.12 22.74
C VAL A 755 -9.29 -8.67 23.17
N VAL A 756 -10.51 -8.17 23.32
CA VAL A 756 -10.76 -6.78 23.74
C VAL A 756 -11.68 -6.78 24.96
N GLY A 757 -11.39 -5.94 25.92
CA GLY A 757 -12.27 -5.83 27.08
C GLY A 757 -12.05 -4.58 27.90
N GLU A 758 -12.94 -4.44 28.87
CA GLU A 758 -13.00 -3.30 29.77
C GLU A 758 -13.55 -3.73 31.11
N VAL A 759 -12.99 -3.19 32.18
CA VAL A 759 -13.45 -3.41 33.56
C VAL A 759 -13.65 -2.05 34.22
N LEU A 760 -14.86 -1.74 34.65
CA LEU A 760 -15.17 -0.57 35.47
C LEU A 760 -14.53 -0.70 36.83
N LEU A 761 -13.56 0.17 37.13
CA LEU A 761 -12.83 0.17 38.39
C LEU A 761 -13.63 0.94 39.48
N ARG A 762 -13.85 2.23 39.23
CA ARG A 762 -14.53 3.10 40.18
C ARG A 762 -15.15 4.29 39.46
N GLY A 763 -16.41 4.59 39.78
CA GLY A 763 -17.12 5.74 39.24
C GLY A 763 -17.19 5.73 37.71
N ARG A 764 -16.39 6.58 37.05
CA ARG A 764 -16.38 6.76 35.62
C ARG A 764 -15.08 6.27 34.97
N ILE A 765 -14.21 5.60 35.74
CA ILE A 765 -12.89 5.16 35.29
C ILE A 765 -12.91 3.64 35.07
N SER A 766 -12.47 3.21 33.90
CA SER A 766 -12.34 1.82 33.50
C SER A 766 -10.91 1.47 33.12
N LEU A 767 -10.49 0.27 33.46
CA LEU A 767 -9.34 -0.37 32.84
C LEU A 767 -9.79 -0.99 31.53
N PHE A 768 -9.06 -0.73 30.42
CA PHE A 768 -9.31 -1.40 29.16
C PHE A 768 -8.08 -2.11 28.66
N TYR A 769 -8.29 -3.16 27.88
CA TYR A 769 -7.25 -3.92 27.21
C TYR A 769 -7.67 -4.31 25.80
N ASN A 770 -6.67 -4.37 24.90
CA ASN A 770 -6.86 -4.78 23.53
C ASN A 770 -5.62 -5.57 23.08
N PHE A 771 -5.76 -6.88 23.01
CA PHE A 771 -4.74 -7.81 22.58
C PHE A 771 -5.07 -8.28 21.16
N ARG A 772 -4.26 -7.85 20.18
CA ARG A 772 -4.45 -8.18 18.77
C ARG A 772 -3.51 -9.27 18.35
N ASN A 773 -4.04 -10.22 17.57
CA ASN A 773 -3.29 -11.36 17.06
C ASN A 773 -2.63 -12.17 18.18
N ILE A 774 -3.37 -12.52 19.24
CA ILE A 774 -2.82 -13.26 20.39
C ILE A 774 -2.33 -14.68 20.02
N GLY A 775 -2.77 -15.22 18.87
CA GLY A 775 -2.28 -16.48 18.32
C GLY A 775 -1.00 -16.36 17.51
N ASP A 776 -0.41 -15.17 17.45
CA ASP A 776 0.82 -14.84 16.73
C ASP A 776 0.88 -15.35 15.30
N ALA A 777 -0.24 -15.19 14.57
CA ALA A 777 -0.33 -15.61 13.18
C ALA A 777 0.58 -14.72 12.31
N THR A 778 1.50 -15.36 11.60
CA THR A 778 2.48 -14.72 10.73
C THR A 778 1.93 -14.45 9.32
N GLU A 779 2.66 -13.63 8.54
CA GLU A 779 2.35 -13.39 7.13
C GLU A 779 3.31 -14.17 6.24
N ASP A 780 2.80 -15.25 5.65
CA ASP A 780 3.59 -16.09 4.75
C ASP A 780 3.20 -15.83 3.29
N VAL A 781 4.23 -15.68 2.45
CA VAL A 781 4.12 -15.63 1.00
C VAL A 781 4.67 -16.93 0.43
N LYS A 782 3.97 -17.49 -0.56
CA LYS A 782 4.40 -18.65 -1.31
C LYS A 782 4.46 -18.30 -2.80
N ILE A 783 5.36 -18.95 -3.52
CA ILE A 783 5.41 -18.86 -4.98
C ILE A 783 5.42 -20.27 -5.51
N TYR A 784 4.47 -20.61 -6.36
CA TYR A 784 4.43 -21.95 -6.98
C TYR A 784 3.54 -21.98 -8.23
N GLY A 785 3.87 -22.90 -9.10
CA GLY A 785 3.09 -23.40 -10.24
C GLY A 785 2.61 -24.83 -10.00
N PRO A 786 1.93 -25.44 -10.98
CA PRO A 786 1.37 -26.79 -10.88
C PRO A 786 2.39 -27.87 -10.45
N SER A 787 3.60 -27.83 -11.00
CA SER A 787 4.65 -28.86 -10.77
C SER A 787 5.63 -28.53 -9.65
N THR A 788 5.48 -27.36 -8.98
CA THR A 788 6.42 -26.94 -7.93
C THR A 788 6.36 -27.86 -6.72
N PRO A 789 7.47 -28.48 -6.28
CA PRO A 789 7.53 -29.31 -5.09
C PRO A 789 7.10 -28.55 -3.83
N SER A 790 6.44 -29.22 -2.89
CA SER A 790 5.87 -28.57 -1.70
C SER A 790 6.90 -27.82 -0.86
N VAL A 791 8.12 -28.35 -0.72
CA VAL A 791 9.24 -27.72 0.02
C VAL A 791 9.70 -26.43 -0.62
N ALA A 792 9.64 -26.31 -1.96
CA ALA A 792 10.08 -25.13 -2.71
C ALA A 792 9.01 -24.02 -2.86
N ARG A 793 7.84 -24.21 -2.28
CA ARG A 793 6.73 -23.22 -2.37
C ARG A 793 6.87 -22.05 -1.42
N PHE A 794 7.59 -22.20 -0.34
CA PHE A 794 7.79 -21.13 0.63
C PHE A 794 8.69 -20.05 0.04
N ARG A 795 8.25 -18.78 0.13
CA ARG A 795 9.01 -17.62 -0.32
C ARG A 795 9.47 -16.75 0.82
N GLN A 796 8.56 -16.38 1.71
CA GLN A 796 8.84 -15.39 2.73
C GLN A 796 7.90 -15.55 3.92
N ARG A 797 8.43 -15.33 5.13
CA ARG A 797 7.66 -15.07 6.35
C ARG A 797 7.99 -13.68 6.85
N VAL A 798 6.95 -12.95 7.25
CA VAL A 798 7.08 -11.73 8.02
C VAL A 798 6.32 -11.90 9.33
N ASP A 799 7.02 -11.71 10.44
CA ASP A 799 6.46 -11.78 11.77
C ASP A 799 6.46 -10.39 12.41
N TYR A 800 5.30 -9.97 12.90
CA TYR A 800 5.10 -8.68 13.56
C TYR A 800 4.85 -8.81 15.06
N ALA A 801 4.77 -10.01 15.60
CA ALA A 801 4.35 -10.33 16.94
C ALA A 801 2.93 -9.79 17.30
N SER A 802 2.39 -10.24 18.42
CA SER A 802 1.09 -9.80 18.94
C SER A 802 1.16 -8.36 19.49
N LEU A 803 0.13 -7.55 19.27
CA LEU A 803 0.09 -6.14 19.72
C LEU A 803 -0.83 -5.99 20.92
N TRP A 804 -0.29 -5.51 22.03
CA TRP A 804 -1.00 -5.33 23.29
C TRP A 804 -1.14 -3.85 23.62
N THR A 805 -2.33 -3.45 24.01
CA THR A 805 -2.64 -2.12 24.52
C THR A 805 -3.40 -2.27 25.84
N VAL A 806 -2.92 -1.65 26.90
CA VAL A 806 -3.54 -1.66 28.22
C VAL A 806 -3.56 -0.24 28.77
N GLY A 807 -4.67 0.18 29.34
CA GLY A 807 -4.78 1.54 29.82
C GLY A 807 -6.03 1.84 30.62
N LEU A 808 -6.10 3.07 31.07
CA LEU A 808 -7.25 3.62 31.77
C LEU A 808 -8.00 4.58 30.85
N LYS A 809 -9.32 4.54 30.92
CA LYS A 809 -10.17 5.49 30.23
C LYS A 809 -11.28 5.98 31.15
N GLY A 810 -11.76 7.20 30.88
CA GLY A 810 -12.87 7.79 31.65
C GLY A 810 -13.75 8.67 30.78
N THR A 811 -14.99 8.82 31.18
CA THR A 811 -15.99 9.72 30.60
C THR A 811 -16.52 10.64 31.70
N PHE A 812 -16.33 11.94 31.58
CA PHE A 812 -16.64 12.97 32.58
C PHE A 812 -17.61 14.00 32.06
#